data_08e5e01e445a2d3637589a8fc81de0a0
#
_entry.id   08e5e01e445a2d3637589a8fc81de0a0
#
_cell.length_a   1.000
_cell.length_b   1.000
_cell.length_c   1.000
_cell.angle_alpha   90.00
_cell.angle_beta   90.00
_cell.angle_gamma   90.00
#
_symmetry.space_group_name_H-M   'P 1'
#
loop_
_entity.id
_entity.type
_entity.pdbx_description
1 polymer ?
#
loop_
_entity_poly.entity_id
_entity_poly.type
_entity_poly.pdbx_seq_one_letter_code
_entity_poly.pdbx_strand_id
1 'polypeptide(L)'
;MSSKYRLASLAVAALCAVFMTTNLQAAPVENKPPAAVSIKDIPHLEKRDGMTKLIVDGRPFICIAGELSNTASSDRETTKATIARLAQANFNTILTVVSWDLVEPEEGKFDFSMIDYQIEAARANNVRLVLLWMASWKNGLSHFPPLWVKANQDRFPRVVNGQGKTLEILSTLGENNRNADATAFAAVMRHIREVDKTHTVIAIQVENEVGAMGTTRDFGPAANAAFAGPVPKELTDYLQKNKDHLLPELKKIWDAAGDKTSGTWEQVFGKNVPRPADDPPVPNSPNRTKRPANAELFNHTDEIFMAWNYSRYIGYVAAQGKKEYPLPMYVNTWLVQPNDIGAGDYPSGGPEPLVHDIWRAGGPAIDILAPDIYLPDYEGIIKTYSRNGNPAWNPETGLNANNAWMGFTQLKLLCFSPFGVDGSRSVTSDDPFVRSYGFMNSISGAIAEAQGKPDAIKLIELEPGQNPGKVAMGRYIFDFTPVAGTRGGPAAGEHAGAAAPATKPDAQAAPQNEGRGAIVGLSFLDKPFLLIIYTAPDEYYFATNASFPFVVSPNNIPNARVAAPAIMERGAFKNGVWVMQRRANGDDIMGRGYDVSAAANNNQPGSQIPLGARGRGNRGAGAGDTTPQPPSVMRVTFYHYR
;
A
#
# COMPACT_ATOMS: atom_id res chain seq x y z
N MET A 1 48.81 75.04 -15.77
CA MET A 1 48.21 76.35 -15.36
C MET A 1 47.23 75.98 -14.25
N SER A 2 47.62 76.15 -12.97
CA SER A 2 47.41 77.26 -12.08
C SER A 2 45.90 77.47 -11.88
N SER A 3 45.32 77.52 -10.69
CA SER A 3 45.71 78.02 -9.39
C SER A 3 44.50 78.01 -8.53
N LYS A 4 44.55 77.52 -7.23
CA LYS A 4 44.31 78.26 -6.02
C LYS A 4 42.91 78.98 -5.87
N TYR A 5 42.19 78.92 -4.84
CA TYR A 5 42.31 79.33 -3.43
C TYR A 5 41.00 78.96 -2.68
N ARG A 6 41.05 78.40 -1.47
CA ARG A 6 40.91 78.91 -0.08
C ARG A 6 39.50 79.11 0.46
N LEU A 7 39.24 78.34 1.53
CA LEU A 7 38.78 78.73 2.87
C LEU A 7 37.60 79.68 3.04
N ALA A 8 36.58 79.18 3.73
CA ALA A 8 36.11 79.84 4.96
C ALA A 8 35.26 78.86 5.80
N SER A 9 35.61 78.79 7.05
CA SER A 9 34.99 78.11 8.17
C SER A 9 33.68 78.79 8.58
N LEU A 10 32.67 78.03 9.09
CA LEU A 10 31.90 78.44 10.27
C LEU A 10 31.22 77.21 10.90
N ALA A 11 31.43 77.06 12.17
CA ALA A 11 30.91 76.02 13.04
C ALA A 11 29.47 76.30 13.44
N VAL A 12 28.62 75.24 13.56
CA VAL A 12 27.52 75.19 14.54
C VAL A 12 27.29 73.76 14.99
N ALA A 13 27.53 73.56 16.27
CA ALA A 13 27.00 72.67 17.30
C ALA A 13 26.34 71.31 16.93
N ALA A 14 26.96 70.32 17.41
CA ALA A 14 26.55 69.13 18.18
C ALA A 14 25.07 68.76 18.26
N LEU A 15 24.73 67.52 17.78
CA LEU A 15 23.85 66.61 18.50
C LEU A 15 24.37 65.17 18.25
N CYS A 16 24.93 64.57 19.32
CA CYS A 16 25.36 63.18 19.33
C CYS A 16 24.16 62.24 19.26
N ALA A 17 23.96 61.50 18.15
CA ALA A 17 23.17 60.29 18.11
C ALA A 17 24.12 59.10 18.03
N VAL A 18 24.31 58.43 19.16
CA VAL A 18 25.06 57.17 19.26
C VAL A 18 24.25 56.08 18.55
N PHE A 19 24.59 55.73 17.33
CA PHE A 19 24.19 54.47 16.72
C PHE A 19 25.11 53.39 17.25
N MET A 20 24.66 52.60 18.23
CA MET A 20 25.25 51.30 18.53
C MET A 20 24.98 50.35 17.35
N THR A 21 25.93 50.17 16.50
CA THR A 21 25.96 49.04 15.55
C THR A 21 26.26 47.77 16.35
N THR A 22 25.21 47.01 16.71
CA THR A 22 25.39 45.66 17.19
C THR A 22 25.82 44.79 15.99
N ASN A 23 27.11 44.50 15.93
CA ASN A 23 27.63 43.43 15.08
C ASN A 23 27.05 42.11 15.60
N LEU A 24 25.94 41.62 14.99
CA LEU A 24 25.56 40.22 15.11
C LEU A 24 26.60 39.41 14.33
N GLN A 25 27.64 38.98 15.02
CA GLN A 25 28.47 37.89 14.55
C GLN A 25 27.61 36.63 14.56
N ALA A 26 27.25 36.11 13.36
CA ALA A 26 26.64 34.80 13.23
C ALA A 26 27.61 33.77 13.85
N ALA A 27 27.10 33.01 14.83
CA ALA A 27 27.86 31.93 15.40
C ALA A 27 28.26 30.96 14.28
N PRO A 28 29.46 30.36 14.31
CA PRO A 28 29.86 29.39 13.33
C PRO A 28 28.86 28.21 13.37
N VAL A 29 28.29 27.90 12.23
CA VAL A 29 27.50 26.67 12.04
C VAL A 29 28.47 25.51 12.24
N GLU A 30 28.43 24.88 13.40
CA GLU A 30 29.09 23.60 13.62
C GLU A 30 28.51 22.61 12.60
N ASN A 31 29.29 22.23 11.61
CA ASN A 31 29.03 21.07 10.77
C ASN A 31 29.18 19.82 11.64
N LYS A 32 28.14 19.52 12.43
CA LYS A 32 28.03 18.22 13.06
C LYS A 32 27.95 17.18 11.95
N PRO A 33 28.80 16.14 11.95
CA PRO A 33 28.61 15.02 11.03
C PRO A 33 27.18 14.51 11.18
N PRO A 34 26.50 14.11 10.08
CA PRO A 34 25.14 13.59 10.16
C PRO A 34 25.12 12.46 11.20
N ALA A 35 24.20 12.55 12.14
CA ALA A 35 24.02 11.53 13.17
C ALA A 35 23.89 10.18 12.46
N ALA A 36 24.56 9.15 12.98
CA ALA A 36 24.40 7.78 12.48
C ALA A 36 22.90 7.47 12.47
N VAL A 37 22.36 7.08 11.30
CA VAL A 37 20.94 6.75 11.13
C VAL A 37 20.61 5.63 12.13
N SER A 38 19.76 5.92 13.07
CA SER A 38 19.28 4.92 14.03
C SER A 38 18.47 3.87 13.26
N ILE A 39 18.56 2.58 13.64
CA ILE A 39 17.72 1.51 13.06
C ILE A 39 16.22 1.85 13.17
N LYS A 40 15.82 2.65 14.14
CA LYS A 40 14.45 3.14 14.31
C LYS A 40 14.00 4.16 13.25
N ASP A 41 14.92 4.73 12.51
CA ASP A 41 14.61 5.71 11.46
C ASP A 41 14.42 5.04 10.09
N ILE A 42 14.91 3.79 9.94
CA ILE A 42 14.71 2.99 8.70
C ILE A 42 13.24 2.55 8.61
N PRO A 43 12.62 2.55 7.40
CA PRO A 43 11.29 1.97 7.22
C PRO A 43 11.22 0.53 7.77
N HIS A 44 10.23 0.24 8.61
CA HIS A 44 10.12 -1.04 9.30
C HIS A 44 8.66 -1.40 9.63
N LEU A 45 8.45 -2.65 10.00
CA LEU A 45 7.18 -3.13 10.51
C LEU A 45 7.19 -3.12 12.04
N GLU A 46 6.15 -2.54 12.64
CA GLU A 46 5.99 -2.44 14.09
C GLU A 46 4.60 -2.93 14.53
N LYS A 47 4.54 -3.72 15.61
CA LYS A 47 3.26 -4.08 16.24
C LYS A 47 2.76 -2.92 17.09
N ARG A 48 1.61 -2.35 16.68
CA ARG A 48 0.95 -1.22 17.33
C ARG A 48 -0.56 -1.34 17.18
N ASP A 49 -1.33 -0.97 18.22
CA ASP A 49 -2.81 -0.97 18.20
C ASP A 49 -3.44 -2.31 17.75
N GLY A 50 -2.85 -3.45 18.14
CA GLY A 50 -3.37 -4.78 17.82
C GLY A 50 -3.18 -5.22 16.35
N MET A 51 -2.28 -4.57 15.60
CA MET A 51 -1.90 -4.96 14.25
C MET A 51 -0.40 -4.68 14.00
N THR A 52 0.11 -5.17 12.88
CA THR A 52 1.40 -4.74 12.35
C THR A 52 1.19 -3.51 11.46
N LYS A 53 1.93 -2.44 11.71
CA LYS A 53 1.95 -1.21 10.89
C LYS A 53 3.26 -1.06 10.14
N LEU A 54 3.23 -0.48 8.95
CA LEU A 54 4.41 0.01 8.26
C LEU A 54 4.76 1.39 8.82
N ILE A 55 5.99 1.55 9.30
CA ILE A 55 6.50 2.82 9.82
C ILE A 55 7.47 3.42 8.80
N VAL A 56 7.20 4.64 8.37
CA VAL A 56 8.05 5.44 7.49
C VAL A 56 8.25 6.81 8.14
N ASP A 57 9.50 7.26 8.25
CA ASP A 57 9.87 8.50 8.94
C ASP A 57 9.28 8.60 10.36
N GLY A 58 9.25 7.45 11.07
CA GLY A 58 8.76 7.35 12.45
C GLY A 58 7.24 7.39 12.62
N ARG A 59 6.45 7.28 11.54
CA ARG A 59 4.99 7.36 11.54
C ARG A 59 4.35 6.20 10.79
N PRO A 60 3.15 5.75 11.19
CA PRO A 60 2.36 4.82 10.40
C PRO A 60 2.11 5.35 8.99
N PHE A 61 2.30 4.48 8.01
CA PHE A 61 2.17 4.79 6.60
C PHE A 61 1.34 3.72 5.89
N ILE A 62 0.49 4.14 4.94
CA ILE A 62 -0.22 3.26 4.02
C ILE A 62 0.17 3.60 2.58
N CYS A 63 0.45 2.55 1.81
CA CYS A 63 0.83 2.69 0.41
C CYS A 63 -0.43 2.78 -0.47
N ILE A 64 -0.79 4.00 -0.87
CA ILE A 64 -1.76 4.26 -1.93
C ILE A 64 -0.97 4.16 -3.23
N ALA A 65 -0.82 2.92 -3.71
CA ALA A 65 0.24 2.58 -4.63
C ALA A 65 -0.25 2.24 -6.03
N GLY A 66 0.70 2.09 -6.95
CA GLY A 66 0.50 1.53 -8.28
C GLY A 66 1.75 0.84 -8.75
N GLU A 67 1.58 -0.32 -9.36
CA GLU A 67 2.67 -1.11 -9.91
C GLU A 67 2.85 -0.82 -11.40
N LEU A 68 4.09 -0.58 -11.79
CA LEU A 68 4.48 -0.41 -13.19
C LEU A 68 4.53 -1.77 -13.88
N SER A 69 4.31 -1.78 -15.20
CA SER A 69 4.52 -2.99 -16.00
C SER A 69 5.99 -3.43 -15.95
N ASN A 70 6.21 -4.74 -16.17
CA ASN A 70 7.49 -5.41 -15.90
C ASN A 70 8.71 -4.80 -16.62
N THR A 71 8.51 -4.12 -17.74
CA THR A 71 9.57 -3.52 -18.55
C THR A 71 9.61 -2.00 -18.50
N ALA A 72 8.70 -1.37 -17.77
CA ALA A 72 8.59 0.08 -17.72
C ALA A 72 9.84 0.77 -17.15
N SER A 73 10.57 0.06 -16.28
CA SER A 73 11.79 0.58 -15.64
C SER A 73 13.10 0.23 -16.36
N SER A 74 13.03 -0.21 -17.62
CA SER A 74 14.21 -0.47 -18.45
C SER A 74 14.69 0.76 -19.24
N ASP A 75 13.90 1.84 -19.24
CA ASP A 75 14.21 3.11 -19.91
C ASP A 75 14.06 4.29 -18.95
N ARG A 76 15.10 5.13 -18.88
CA ARG A 76 15.18 6.23 -17.90
C ARG A 76 14.15 7.31 -18.12
N GLU A 77 13.96 7.76 -19.36
CA GLU A 77 13.06 8.88 -19.66
C GLU A 77 11.60 8.46 -19.46
N THR A 78 11.24 7.25 -19.90
CA THR A 78 9.92 6.67 -19.67
C THR A 78 9.64 6.51 -18.18
N THR A 79 10.60 6.00 -17.41
CA THR A 79 10.49 5.84 -15.96
C THR A 79 10.23 7.17 -15.26
N LYS A 80 11.02 8.20 -15.58
CA LYS A 80 10.90 9.54 -15.00
C LYS A 80 9.53 10.17 -15.29
N ALA A 81 9.12 10.14 -16.55
CA ALA A 81 7.84 10.70 -16.97
C ALA A 81 6.66 9.98 -16.30
N THR A 82 6.75 8.66 -16.18
CA THR A 82 5.73 7.83 -15.54
C THR A 82 5.62 8.12 -14.04
N ILE A 83 6.74 8.16 -13.31
CA ILE A 83 6.74 8.48 -11.88
C ILE A 83 6.15 9.88 -11.64
N ALA A 84 6.53 10.88 -12.44
CA ALA A 84 5.99 12.23 -12.32
C ALA A 84 4.47 12.27 -12.56
N ARG A 85 3.98 11.56 -13.58
CA ARG A 85 2.56 11.47 -13.92
C ARG A 85 1.76 10.79 -12.81
N LEU A 86 2.25 9.68 -12.24
CA LEU A 86 1.57 8.97 -11.17
C LEU A 86 1.54 9.77 -9.86
N ALA A 87 2.61 10.51 -9.55
CA ALA A 87 2.62 11.46 -8.43
C ALA A 87 1.51 12.52 -8.58
N GLN A 88 1.33 13.07 -9.80
CA GLN A 88 0.25 14.01 -10.10
C GLN A 88 -1.14 13.33 -10.04
N ALA A 89 -1.22 12.03 -10.32
CA ALA A 89 -2.42 11.22 -10.19
C ALA A 89 -2.67 10.72 -8.74
N ASN A 90 -2.03 11.34 -7.75
CA ASN A 90 -2.22 11.10 -6.31
C ASN A 90 -1.73 9.75 -5.78
N PHE A 91 -0.86 9.06 -6.49
CA PHE A 91 -0.14 7.91 -5.93
C PHE A 91 0.92 8.43 -4.94
N ASN A 92 0.97 7.86 -3.74
CA ASN A 92 2.02 8.19 -2.78
C ASN A 92 3.18 7.19 -2.79
N THR A 93 2.98 6.05 -3.44
CA THR A 93 3.94 4.95 -3.53
C THR A 93 3.89 4.34 -4.94
N ILE A 94 5.04 3.97 -5.48
CA ILE A 94 5.15 3.31 -6.79
C ILE A 94 5.94 2.02 -6.61
N LEU A 95 5.37 0.92 -7.13
CA LEU A 95 6.06 -0.35 -7.23
C LEU A 95 6.75 -0.41 -8.59
N THR A 96 8.08 -0.65 -8.61
CA THR A 96 8.88 -0.61 -9.83
C THR A 96 9.97 -1.68 -9.83
N VAL A 97 10.26 -2.23 -11.00
CA VAL A 97 11.14 -3.39 -11.17
C VAL A 97 12.62 -3.02 -11.04
N VAL A 98 13.35 -3.88 -10.36
CA VAL A 98 14.81 -4.00 -10.41
C VAL A 98 15.14 -5.36 -11.01
N SER A 99 15.66 -5.38 -12.22
CA SER A 99 15.90 -6.58 -13.01
C SER A 99 17.34 -7.07 -12.85
N TRP A 100 17.52 -8.34 -12.50
CA TRP A 100 18.87 -8.88 -12.26
C TRP A 100 19.77 -8.81 -13.49
N ASP A 101 19.23 -9.11 -14.67
CA ASP A 101 20.01 -9.06 -15.93
C ASP A 101 20.50 -7.65 -16.28
N LEU A 102 19.82 -6.60 -15.81
CA LEU A 102 20.28 -5.21 -15.97
C LEU A 102 21.24 -4.80 -14.85
N VAL A 103 21.04 -5.32 -13.64
CA VAL A 103 21.90 -5.01 -12.49
C VAL A 103 23.26 -5.71 -12.60
N GLU A 104 23.31 -6.94 -13.10
CA GLU A 104 24.53 -7.75 -13.21
C GLU A 104 24.65 -8.39 -14.60
N PRO A 105 24.81 -7.60 -15.68
CA PRO A 105 24.87 -8.09 -17.05
C PRO A 105 26.07 -9.04 -17.30
N GLU A 106 27.15 -8.86 -16.57
CA GLU A 106 28.32 -9.73 -16.51
C GLU A 106 28.58 -10.13 -15.05
N GLU A 107 28.95 -11.39 -14.82
CA GLU A 107 29.18 -11.90 -13.46
C GLU A 107 30.15 -11.00 -12.66
N GLY A 108 29.70 -10.54 -11.51
CA GLY A 108 30.46 -9.65 -10.60
C GLY A 108 30.59 -8.21 -11.06
N LYS A 109 29.96 -7.81 -12.19
CA LYS A 109 29.94 -6.43 -12.65
C LYS A 109 28.53 -5.84 -12.51
N PHE A 110 28.41 -4.95 -11.54
CA PHE A 110 27.12 -4.35 -11.18
C PHE A 110 26.92 -2.98 -11.82
N ASP A 111 25.71 -2.75 -12.36
CA ASP A 111 25.22 -1.45 -12.81
C ASP A 111 23.93 -1.09 -12.01
N PHE A 112 24.06 -0.12 -11.11
CA PHE A 112 22.96 0.38 -10.29
C PHE A 112 22.31 1.65 -10.86
N SER A 113 22.72 2.08 -12.04
CA SER A 113 22.31 3.38 -12.60
C SER A 113 20.79 3.53 -12.75
N MET A 114 20.05 2.44 -13.02
CA MET A 114 18.59 2.49 -13.08
C MET A 114 17.97 2.63 -11.70
N ILE A 115 18.54 2.01 -10.66
CA ILE A 115 18.10 2.15 -9.27
C ILE A 115 18.27 3.59 -8.81
N ASP A 116 19.44 4.19 -9.05
CA ASP A 116 19.70 5.60 -8.74
C ASP A 116 18.67 6.50 -9.38
N TYR A 117 18.39 6.25 -10.65
CA TYR A 117 17.47 7.05 -11.43
C TYR A 117 16.02 6.94 -10.93
N GLN A 118 15.56 5.73 -10.57
CA GLN A 118 14.26 5.50 -9.97
C GLN A 118 14.13 6.24 -8.63
N ILE A 119 15.15 6.15 -7.77
CA ILE A 119 15.18 6.82 -6.47
C ILE A 119 15.15 8.35 -6.65
N GLU A 120 15.96 8.90 -7.55
CA GLU A 120 15.99 10.33 -7.84
C GLU A 120 14.66 10.83 -8.39
N ALA A 121 14.06 10.12 -9.34
CA ALA A 121 12.76 10.47 -9.92
C ALA A 121 11.64 10.45 -8.88
N ALA A 122 11.61 9.44 -8.02
CA ALA A 122 10.61 9.32 -6.95
C ALA A 122 10.80 10.43 -5.89
N ARG A 123 12.03 10.69 -5.48
CA ARG A 123 12.36 11.76 -4.53
C ARG A 123 11.97 13.14 -5.07
N ALA A 124 12.27 13.42 -6.34
CA ALA A 124 11.90 14.68 -6.99
C ALA A 124 10.38 14.92 -7.04
N ASN A 125 9.60 13.85 -7.05
CA ASN A 125 8.13 13.89 -7.08
C ASN A 125 7.48 13.58 -5.72
N ASN A 126 8.28 13.47 -4.67
CA ASN A 126 7.80 13.22 -3.29
C ASN A 126 6.91 11.99 -3.17
N VAL A 127 7.27 10.89 -3.84
CA VAL A 127 6.64 9.58 -3.72
C VAL A 127 7.62 8.55 -3.16
N ARG A 128 7.10 7.49 -2.54
CA ARG A 128 7.89 6.38 -2.04
C ARG A 128 8.00 5.28 -3.08
N LEU A 129 9.00 4.42 -2.95
CA LEU A 129 9.21 3.26 -3.80
C LEU A 129 9.09 1.96 -3.00
N VAL A 130 8.49 0.98 -3.62
CA VAL A 130 8.68 -0.44 -3.32
C VAL A 130 9.41 -1.02 -4.52
N LEU A 131 10.59 -1.58 -4.31
CA LEU A 131 11.36 -2.17 -5.40
C LEU A 131 11.05 -3.66 -5.52
N LEU A 132 10.82 -4.11 -6.75
CA LEU A 132 10.49 -5.48 -7.09
C LEU A 132 11.77 -6.14 -7.63
N TRP A 133 12.42 -6.97 -6.81
CA TRP A 133 13.58 -7.75 -7.23
C TRP A 133 13.12 -8.89 -8.11
N MET A 134 13.17 -8.72 -9.43
CA MET A 134 12.90 -9.75 -10.41
C MET A 134 14.20 -10.43 -10.83
N ALA A 135 14.43 -11.63 -10.33
CA ALA A 135 15.68 -12.34 -10.52
C ALA A 135 15.46 -13.78 -10.98
N SER A 136 15.50 -14.73 -10.07
CA SER A 136 15.42 -16.15 -10.39
C SER A 136 14.08 -16.54 -10.97
N TRP A 137 12.98 -15.91 -10.54
CA TRP A 137 11.64 -16.22 -11.03
C TRP A 137 10.75 -15.00 -11.23
N LYS A 138 9.93 -15.07 -12.30
CA LYS A 138 8.79 -14.20 -12.59
C LYS A 138 7.68 -15.07 -13.20
N ASN A 139 6.49 -15.07 -12.58
CA ASN A 139 5.33 -15.87 -13.01
C ASN A 139 5.69 -17.37 -13.16
N GLY A 140 6.45 -17.90 -12.20
CA GLY A 140 6.88 -19.29 -12.22
C GLY A 140 7.90 -19.66 -13.30
N LEU A 141 8.52 -18.68 -13.97
CA LEU A 141 9.53 -18.88 -15.03
C LEU A 141 10.79 -18.04 -14.76
N SER A 142 11.94 -18.42 -15.36
CA SER A 142 13.24 -17.76 -15.13
C SER A 142 13.63 -16.86 -16.30
N HIS A 143 12.90 -15.75 -16.49
CA HIS A 143 13.13 -14.80 -17.57
C HIS A 143 14.19 -13.72 -17.25
N PHE A 144 14.35 -13.36 -15.99
CA PHE A 144 15.17 -12.25 -15.54
C PHE A 144 16.61 -12.57 -15.09
N PRO A 145 17.04 -13.85 -14.91
CA PRO A 145 18.44 -14.11 -14.68
C PRO A 145 19.29 -13.63 -15.87
N PRO A 146 20.53 -13.12 -15.65
CA PRO A 146 21.39 -12.67 -16.71
C PRO A 146 21.87 -13.83 -17.62
N LEU A 147 22.36 -13.49 -18.81
CA LEU A 147 22.75 -14.47 -19.82
C LEU A 147 23.80 -15.47 -19.31
N TRP A 148 24.74 -15.02 -18.49
CA TRP A 148 25.79 -15.88 -17.93
C TRP A 148 25.25 -16.96 -16.99
N VAL A 149 24.09 -16.74 -16.36
CA VAL A 149 23.30 -17.76 -15.62
C VAL A 149 22.55 -18.65 -16.59
N LYS A 150 21.76 -18.05 -17.50
CA LYS A 150 20.87 -18.78 -18.41
C LYS A 150 21.62 -19.73 -19.33
N ALA A 151 22.80 -19.36 -19.80
CA ALA A 151 23.60 -20.11 -20.75
C ALA A 151 24.42 -21.26 -20.12
N ASN A 152 24.54 -21.33 -18.80
CA ASN A 152 25.39 -22.30 -18.11
C ASN A 152 24.56 -23.24 -17.22
N GLN A 153 23.89 -24.21 -17.83
CA GLN A 153 23.00 -25.16 -17.14
C GLN A 153 23.75 -26.14 -16.23
N ASP A 154 25.01 -26.43 -16.51
CA ASP A 154 25.83 -27.32 -15.67
C ASP A 154 26.09 -26.67 -14.30
N ARG A 155 26.31 -25.36 -14.29
CA ARG A 155 26.48 -24.59 -13.06
C ARG A 155 25.16 -24.15 -12.41
N PHE A 156 24.17 -23.83 -13.24
CA PHE A 156 22.87 -23.28 -12.84
C PHE A 156 21.74 -24.24 -13.26
N PRO A 157 21.48 -25.30 -12.49
CA PRO A 157 20.53 -26.33 -12.85
C PRO A 157 19.11 -25.79 -12.93
N ARG A 158 18.33 -26.41 -13.83
CA ARG A 158 16.92 -26.10 -14.06
C ARG A 158 16.01 -27.21 -13.57
N VAL A 159 14.75 -26.85 -13.36
CA VAL A 159 13.65 -27.78 -13.05
C VAL A 159 13.48 -28.76 -14.21
N VAL A 160 13.30 -30.03 -13.87
CA VAL A 160 12.90 -31.09 -14.79
C VAL A 160 11.48 -31.53 -14.46
N ASN A 161 10.58 -31.58 -15.44
CA ASN A 161 9.21 -32.03 -15.21
C ASN A 161 9.09 -33.55 -15.11
N GLY A 162 7.89 -34.07 -14.78
CA GLY A 162 7.63 -35.49 -14.61
C GLY A 162 7.82 -36.34 -15.88
N GLN A 163 7.95 -35.73 -17.08
CA GLN A 163 8.25 -36.39 -18.35
C GLN A 163 9.75 -36.36 -18.70
N GLY A 164 10.58 -35.86 -17.79
CA GLY A 164 12.03 -35.75 -18.01
C GLY A 164 12.47 -34.55 -18.87
N LYS A 165 11.57 -33.60 -19.16
CA LYS A 165 11.88 -32.39 -19.92
C LYS A 165 12.38 -31.29 -18.99
N THR A 166 13.53 -30.68 -19.33
CA THR A 166 14.03 -29.47 -18.66
C THR A 166 13.16 -28.27 -19.02
N LEU A 167 12.75 -27.52 -18.01
CA LEU A 167 11.93 -26.32 -18.13
C LEU A 167 12.78 -25.04 -18.01
N GLU A 168 12.24 -23.91 -18.47
CA GLU A 168 12.87 -22.60 -18.30
C GLU A 168 12.60 -22.04 -16.88
N ILE A 169 12.97 -22.83 -15.88
CA ILE A 169 12.79 -22.54 -14.45
C ILE A 169 14.07 -22.97 -13.74
N LEU A 170 14.74 -22.05 -13.06
CA LEU A 170 15.90 -22.39 -12.22
C LEU A 170 15.45 -23.29 -11.05
N SER A 171 16.22 -24.35 -10.80
CA SER A 171 15.93 -25.26 -9.70
C SER A 171 16.27 -24.61 -8.35
N THR A 172 15.37 -24.70 -7.39
CA THR A 172 15.59 -24.26 -6.01
C THR A 172 16.68 -25.07 -5.29
N LEU A 173 17.01 -26.25 -5.80
CA LEU A 173 18.05 -27.15 -5.28
C LEU A 173 19.47 -26.79 -5.82
N GLY A 174 19.56 -25.81 -6.73
CA GLY A 174 20.84 -25.31 -7.23
C GLY A 174 21.48 -24.32 -6.26
N GLU A 175 22.52 -24.74 -5.52
CA GLU A 175 23.22 -23.82 -4.61
C GLU A 175 23.85 -22.64 -5.35
N ASN A 176 24.37 -22.86 -6.57
CA ASN A 176 24.90 -21.78 -7.38
C ASN A 176 23.83 -20.78 -7.80
N ASN A 177 22.60 -21.24 -8.13
CA ASN A 177 21.46 -20.37 -8.42
C ASN A 177 21.22 -19.43 -7.24
N ARG A 178 21.02 -20.00 -6.05
CA ARG A 178 20.75 -19.26 -4.82
C ARG A 178 21.86 -18.30 -4.44
N ASN A 179 23.12 -18.74 -4.52
CA ASN A 179 24.25 -17.92 -4.10
C ASN A 179 24.51 -16.74 -5.05
N ALA A 180 24.32 -16.94 -6.37
CA ALA A 180 24.46 -15.87 -7.36
C ALA A 180 23.37 -14.79 -7.17
N ASP A 181 22.10 -15.20 -7.08
CA ASP A 181 20.98 -14.34 -6.79
C ASP A 181 21.17 -13.56 -5.47
N ALA A 182 21.49 -14.27 -4.38
CA ALA A 182 21.71 -13.64 -3.09
C ALA A 182 22.89 -12.64 -3.08
N THR A 183 23.92 -12.89 -3.88
CA THR A 183 25.08 -11.97 -4.03
C THR A 183 24.65 -10.70 -4.74
N ALA A 184 23.91 -10.82 -5.83
CA ALA A 184 23.39 -9.69 -6.57
C ALA A 184 22.40 -8.88 -5.71
N PHE A 185 21.46 -9.54 -5.06
CA PHE A 185 20.49 -8.88 -4.19
C PHE A 185 21.15 -8.16 -2.99
N ALA A 186 22.14 -8.77 -2.35
CA ALA A 186 22.89 -8.12 -1.28
C ALA A 186 23.64 -6.87 -1.78
N ALA A 187 24.18 -6.90 -3.01
CA ALA A 187 24.83 -5.73 -3.62
C ALA A 187 23.81 -4.60 -3.87
N VAL A 188 22.63 -4.91 -4.37
CA VAL A 188 21.50 -3.96 -4.52
C VAL A 188 21.14 -3.33 -3.17
N MET A 189 20.93 -4.13 -2.15
CA MET A 189 20.52 -3.63 -0.82
C MET A 189 21.60 -2.76 -0.17
N ARG A 190 22.86 -3.10 -0.35
CA ARG A 190 23.99 -2.26 0.09
C ARG A 190 23.98 -0.93 -0.63
N HIS A 191 23.82 -0.94 -1.95
CA HIS A 191 23.76 0.26 -2.78
C HIS A 191 22.61 1.18 -2.34
N ILE A 192 21.40 0.66 -2.18
CA ILE A 192 20.23 1.43 -1.70
C ILE A 192 20.56 2.09 -0.34
N ARG A 193 21.12 1.35 0.62
CA ARG A 193 21.53 1.91 1.92
C ARG A 193 22.51 3.09 1.75
N GLU A 194 23.39 3.03 0.76
CA GLU A 194 24.42 4.04 0.53
C GLU A 194 23.87 5.31 -0.16
N VAL A 195 22.90 5.18 -1.06
CA VAL A 195 22.40 6.30 -1.88
C VAL A 195 21.07 6.87 -1.39
N ASP A 196 20.23 6.07 -0.74
CA ASP A 196 18.90 6.49 -0.29
C ASP A 196 18.84 6.89 1.19
N LYS A 197 19.45 8.03 1.52
CA LYS A 197 19.48 8.58 2.89
C LYS A 197 18.14 9.17 3.35
N THR A 198 17.18 9.30 2.45
CA THR A 198 15.86 9.89 2.73
C THR A 198 14.74 8.86 2.74
N HIS A 199 15.09 7.57 2.76
CA HIS A 199 14.14 6.45 2.82
C HIS A 199 13.06 6.53 1.73
N THR A 200 13.47 6.85 0.50
CA THR A 200 12.58 6.83 -0.67
C THR A 200 12.07 5.41 -0.92
N VAL A 201 12.96 4.41 -0.75
CA VAL A 201 12.62 2.98 -0.80
C VAL A 201 12.15 2.52 0.59
N ILE A 202 10.92 1.99 0.67
CA ILE A 202 10.28 1.66 1.95
C ILE A 202 10.01 0.18 2.17
N ALA A 203 10.04 -0.63 1.12
CA ALA A 203 9.90 -2.09 1.17
C ALA A 203 10.47 -2.72 -0.11
N ILE A 204 10.70 -4.02 -0.06
CA ILE A 204 11.21 -4.81 -1.20
C ILE A 204 10.32 -6.03 -1.40
N GLN A 205 9.92 -6.29 -2.65
CA GLN A 205 9.44 -7.60 -3.07
C GLN A 205 10.65 -8.46 -3.46
N VAL A 206 10.72 -9.67 -2.93
CA VAL A 206 11.79 -10.62 -3.27
C VAL A 206 11.23 -11.66 -4.20
N GLU A 207 11.65 -11.63 -5.45
CA GLU A 207 11.10 -12.41 -6.58
C GLU A 207 9.65 -12.03 -6.92
N ASN A 208 9.07 -12.66 -7.92
CA ASN A 208 7.69 -12.40 -8.31
C ASN A 208 6.95 -13.69 -8.67
N GLU A 209 5.78 -13.91 -8.01
CA GLU A 209 4.86 -15.02 -8.27
C GLU A 209 5.59 -16.36 -8.44
N VAL A 210 6.38 -16.67 -7.44
CA VAL A 210 7.29 -17.83 -7.45
C VAL A 210 6.55 -19.15 -7.35
N GLY A 211 7.19 -20.20 -7.88
CA GLY A 211 6.71 -21.57 -7.93
C GLY A 211 7.06 -22.22 -9.25
N ALA A 212 6.85 -23.52 -9.39
CA ALA A 212 7.11 -24.23 -10.62
C ALA A 212 5.84 -24.29 -11.50
N MET A 213 5.89 -23.68 -12.68
CA MET A 213 4.79 -23.68 -13.64
C MET A 213 4.88 -24.88 -14.59
N GLY A 214 3.74 -25.54 -14.87
CA GLY A 214 3.68 -26.68 -15.79
C GLY A 214 4.24 -28.00 -15.25
N THR A 215 4.52 -28.07 -13.95
CA THR A 215 4.94 -29.30 -13.24
C THR A 215 4.54 -29.22 -11.78
N THR A 216 4.25 -30.36 -11.16
CA THR A 216 3.88 -30.42 -9.73
C THR A 216 5.07 -30.19 -8.81
N ARG A 217 6.26 -30.63 -9.22
CA ARG A 217 7.55 -30.38 -8.55
C ARG A 217 8.72 -30.46 -9.54
N ASP A 218 9.90 -30.19 -9.04
CA ASP A 218 11.14 -30.55 -9.74
C ASP A 218 11.37 -32.07 -9.62
N PHE A 219 11.55 -32.73 -10.77
CA PHE A 219 11.90 -34.16 -10.89
C PHE A 219 13.35 -34.36 -11.31
N GLY A 220 14.20 -33.36 -11.24
CA GLY A 220 15.63 -33.48 -11.45
C GLY A 220 16.31 -34.42 -10.43
N PRO A 221 17.53 -34.91 -10.70
CA PRO A 221 18.19 -35.87 -9.83
C PRO A 221 18.33 -35.42 -8.38
N ALA A 222 18.74 -34.17 -8.15
CA ALA A 222 18.87 -33.59 -6.81
C ALA A 222 17.50 -33.48 -6.10
N ALA A 223 16.47 -33.07 -6.82
CA ALA A 223 15.11 -32.93 -6.28
C ALA A 223 14.50 -34.30 -5.95
N ASN A 224 14.69 -35.31 -6.80
CA ASN A 224 14.24 -36.68 -6.51
C ASN A 224 14.94 -37.27 -5.30
N ALA A 225 16.25 -37.05 -5.14
CA ALA A 225 16.99 -37.50 -3.97
C ALA A 225 16.49 -36.80 -2.68
N ALA A 226 16.25 -35.49 -2.74
CA ALA A 226 15.72 -34.72 -1.62
C ALA A 226 14.27 -35.12 -1.26
N PHE A 227 13.41 -35.38 -2.26
CA PHE A 227 12.04 -35.82 -2.04
C PHE A 227 11.95 -37.24 -1.43
N ALA A 228 12.81 -38.13 -1.86
CA ALA A 228 12.93 -39.47 -1.28
C ALA A 228 13.59 -39.49 0.12
N GLY A 229 14.29 -38.42 0.46
CA GLY A 229 14.95 -38.25 1.76
C GLY A 229 13.97 -37.89 2.89
N PRO A 230 14.48 -37.74 4.11
CA PRO A 230 13.67 -37.31 5.26
C PRO A 230 13.27 -35.83 5.14
N VAL A 231 12.08 -35.51 5.64
CA VAL A 231 11.68 -34.11 5.86
C VAL A 231 12.68 -33.46 6.81
N PRO A 232 13.18 -32.25 6.48
CA PRO A 232 14.11 -31.53 7.35
C PRO A 232 13.57 -31.31 8.77
N LYS A 233 14.41 -31.54 9.76
CA LYS A 233 14.02 -31.45 11.17
C LYS A 233 13.52 -30.05 11.55
N GLU A 234 14.09 -29.00 10.94
CA GLU A 234 13.63 -27.63 11.17
C GLU A 234 12.15 -27.44 10.83
N LEU A 235 11.68 -28.07 9.75
CA LEU A 235 10.27 -28.02 9.36
C LEU A 235 9.39 -28.77 10.37
N THR A 236 9.75 -30.00 10.70
CA THR A 236 8.95 -30.80 11.63
C THR A 236 8.95 -30.23 13.06
N ASP A 237 10.05 -29.63 13.51
CA ASP A 237 10.12 -28.89 14.78
C ASP A 237 9.20 -27.67 14.77
N TYR A 238 9.15 -26.92 13.64
CA TYR A 238 8.23 -25.79 13.49
C TYR A 238 6.78 -26.23 13.57
N LEU A 239 6.41 -27.29 12.84
CA LEU A 239 5.05 -27.83 12.85
C LEU A 239 4.64 -28.28 14.25
N GLN A 240 5.52 -29.02 14.94
CA GLN A 240 5.26 -29.48 16.30
C GLN A 240 5.08 -28.33 17.29
N LYS A 241 5.95 -27.32 17.21
CA LYS A 241 5.90 -26.14 18.07
C LYS A 241 4.64 -25.32 17.86
N ASN A 242 4.15 -25.24 16.64
CA ASN A 242 3.02 -24.40 16.25
C ASN A 242 1.74 -25.20 15.99
N LYS A 243 1.66 -26.46 16.43
CA LYS A 243 0.58 -27.40 16.12
C LYS A 243 -0.83 -26.82 16.29
N ASP A 244 -1.05 -26.06 17.37
CA ASP A 244 -2.34 -25.47 17.70
C ASP A 244 -2.63 -24.16 16.93
N HIS A 245 -1.67 -23.65 16.20
CA HIS A 245 -1.73 -22.38 15.44
C HIS A 245 -1.50 -22.57 13.95
N LEU A 246 -1.28 -23.79 13.47
CA LEU A 246 -1.16 -24.06 12.04
C LEU A 246 -2.45 -23.68 11.31
N LEU A 247 -2.31 -23.22 10.07
CA LEU A 247 -3.46 -22.98 9.22
C LEU A 247 -4.22 -24.27 8.94
N PRO A 248 -5.57 -24.22 8.88
CA PRO A 248 -6.39 -25.42 8.82
C PRO A 248 -6.11 -26.28 7.58
N GLU A 249 -5.69 -25.68 6.48
CA GLU A 249 -5.38 -26.37 5.24
C GLU A 249 -4.21 -27.35 5.42
N LEU A 250 -3.07 -26.88 5.92
CA LEU A 250 -1.90 -27.72 6.19
C LEU A 250 -2.16 -28.68 7.35
N LYS A 251 -2.82 -28.18 8.42
CA LYS A 251 -3.12 -28.99 9.60
C LYS A 251 -3.94 -30.22 9.25
N LYS A 252 -4.97 -30.08 8.42
CA LYS A 252 -5.82 -31.19 7.95
C LYS A 252 -4.99 -32.28 7.26
N ILE A 253 -4.03 -31.91 6.43
CA ILE A 253 -3.15 -32.85 5.73
C ILE A 253 -2.21 -33.57 6.72
N TRP A 254 -1.57 -32.83 7.59
CA TRP A 254 -0.62 -33.37 8.56
C TRP A 254 -1.28 -34.28 9.59
N ASP A 255 -2.45 -33.88 10.14
CA ASP A 255 -3.27 -34.70 11.04
C ASP A 255 -3.68 -36.02 10.37
N ALA A 256 -4.14 -35.96 9.11
CA ALA A 256 -4.52 -37.15 8.34
C ALA A 256 -3.35 -38.12 8.10
N ALA A 257 -2.12 -37.62 8.06
CA ALA A 257 -0.89 -38.41 7.97
C ALA A 257 -0.37 -38.91 9.34
N GLY A 258 -1.07 -38.57 10.45
CA GLY A 258 -0.79 -39.01 11.82
C GLY A 258 0.22 -38.14 12.56
N ASP A 259 0.29 -36.83 12.24
CA ASP A 259 1.13 -35.83 12.94
C ASP A 259 2.61 -36.24 13.05
N LYS A 260 3.13 -36.93 12.05
CA LYS A 260 4.49 -37.47 12.07
C LYS A 260 5.53 -36.36 12.05
N THR A 261 6.54 -36.49 12.87
CA THR A 261 7.66 -35.55 13.00
C THR A 261 8.96 -36.08 12.39
N SER A 262 8.91 -37.24 11.74
CA SER A 262 10.05 -37.85 11.04
C SER A 262 9.57 -38.79 9.94
N GLY A 263 10.37 -38.95 8.91
CA GLY A 263 10.07 -39.78 7.75
C GLY A 263 10.29 -39.04 6.44
N THR A 264 9.99 -39.69 5.33
CA THR A 264 9.99 -39.05 4.01
C THR A 264 8.82 -38.09 3.87
N TRP A 265 8.83 -37.27 2.82
CA TRP A 265 7.75 -36.31 2.55
C TRP A 265 6.37 -36.97 2.51
N GLU A 266 6.24 -38.11 1.79
CA GLU A 266 4.99 -38.88 1.76
C GLU A 266 4.62 -39.53 3.10
N GLN A 267 5.59 -39.85 3.94
CA GLN A 267 5.32 -40.41 5.27
C GLN A 267 4.79 -39.33 6.24
N VAL A 268 5.29 -38.11 6.11
CA VAL A 268 4.93 -36.97 7.00
C VAL A 268 3.65 -36.28 6.54
N PHE A 269 3.47 -36.07 5.25
CA PHE A 269 2.34 -35.29 4.69
C PHE A 269 1.32 -36.15 3.92
N GLY A 270 1.51 -37.45 3.83
CA GLY A 270 0.67 -38.36 3.09
C GLY A 270 1.13 -38.54 1.64
N LYS A 271 0.65 -39.58 0.98
CA LYS A 271 0.90 -39.80 -0.43
C LYS A 271 0.12 -38.80 -1.26
N ASN A 272 0.73 -38.32 -2.31
CA ASN A 272 0.02 -37.51 -3.30
C ASN A 272 -1.25 -38.20 -3.79
N VAL A 273 -2.36 -37.48 -3.83
CA VAL A 273 -3.51 -37.89 -4.61
C VAL A 273 -3.19 -37.52 -6.07
N PRO A 274 -3.08 -38.52 -6.97
CA PRO A 274 -2.73 -38.22 -8.35
C PRO A 274 -3.86 -37.45 -9.01
N ARG A 275 -3.50 -36.47 -9.80
CA ARG A 275 -4.46 -35.83 -10.72
C ARG A 275 -4.81 -36.78 -11.85
N PRO A 276 -5.95 -36.60 -12.55
CA PRO A 276 -6.31 -37.42 -13.71
C PRO A 276 -5.19 -37.44 -14.74
N ALA A 277 -4.88 -38.63 -15.27
CA ALA A 277 -3.78 -38.82 -16.23
C ALA A 277 -4.01 -38.12 -17.58
N ASP A 278 -5.26 -37.89 -17.94
CA ASP A 278 -5.70 -37.16 -19.12
C ASP A 278 -5.75 -35.65 -18.94
N ASP A 279 -5.43 -35.16 -17.73
CA ASP A 279 -5.41 -33.74 -17.38
C ASP A 279 -4.06 -33.35 -16.74
N PRO A 280 -2.97 -33.29 -17.50
CA PRO A 280 -1.65 -32.90 -16.99
C PRO A 280 -1.63 -31.44 -16.55
N PRO A 281 -0.63 -30.98 -15.75
CA PRO A 281 -0.46 -29.58 -15.40
C PRO A 281 -0.39 -28.69 -16.64
N VAL A 282 -1.34 -27.78 -16.77
CA VAL A 282 -1.44 -26.83 -17.88
C VAL A 282 -1.73 -25.44 -17.32
N PRO A 283 -0.75 -24.52 -17.38
CA PRO A 283 -0.94 -23.15 -16.93
C PRO A 283 -2.13 -22.49 -17.63
N ASN A 284 -2.95 -21.75 -16.86
CA ASN A 284 -4.08 -20.97 -17.38
C ASN A 284 -5.01 -21.73 -18.33
N SER A 285 -5.38 -22.97 -17.99
CA SER A 285 -6.20 -23.79 -18.90
C SER A 285 -7.59 -23.15 -19.12
N PRO A 286 -7.92 -22.66 -20.32
CA PRO A 286 -9.21 -22.04 -20.61
C PRO A 286 -10.36 -23.06 -20.72
N ASN A 287 -10.03 -24.34 -20.81
CA ASN A 287 -11.01 -25.39 -21.15
C ASN A 287 -11.63 -26.07 -19.93
N ARG A 288 -11.18 -25.75 -18.72
CA ARG A 288 -11.74 -26.31 -17.50
C ARG A 288 -12.91 -25.48 -17.04
N THR A 289 -14.04 -26.14 -16.80
CA THR A 289 -15.28 -25.45 -16.39
C THR A 289 -15.51 -25.45 -14.90
N LYS A 290 -14.81 -26.27 -14.12
CA LYS A 290 -14.98 -26.37 -12.67
C LYS A 290 -13.80 -27.09 -12.00
N ARG A 291 -13.30 -26.48 -10.92
CA ARG A 291 -12.33 -27.11 -10.01
C ARG A 291 -13.00 -28.26 -9.23
N PRO A 292 -12.42 -29.48 -9.19
CA PRO A 292 -12.91 -30.55 -8.34
C PRO A 292 -12.88 -30.17 -6.84
N ALA A 293 -13.83 -30.68 -6.06
CA ALA A 293 -13.95 -30.39 -4.64
C ALA A 293 -12.75 -30.85 -3.78
N ASN A 294 -11.95 -31.80 -4.30
CA ASN A 294 -10.74 -32.31 -3.64
C ASN A 294 -9.46 -31.89 -4.35
N ALA A 295 -9.51 -30.86 -5.18
CA ALA A 295 -8.37 -30.41 -5.98
C ALA A 295 -7.16 -29.97 -5.11
N GLU A 296 -7.42 -29.51 -3.89
CA GLU A 296 -6.37 -29.16 -2.92
C GLU A 296 -5.54 -30.38 -2.46
N LEU A 297 -6.02 -31.59 -2.72
CA LEU A 297 -5.29 -32.81 -2.39
C LEU A 297 -4.47 -33.34 -3.57
N PHE A 298 -4.70 -32.85 -4.80
CA PHE A 298 -3.91 -33.28 -5.93
C PHE A 298 -2.46 -32.82 -5.81
N ASN A 299 -1.56 -33.78 -5.71
CA ASN A 299 -0.12 -33.54 -5.61
C ASN A 299 0.29 -32.62 -4.45
N HIS A 300 -0.48 -32.59 -3.35
CA HIS A 300 -0.27 -31.72 -2.20
C HIS A 300 1.13 -31.88 -1.56
N THR A 301 1.65 -33.11 -1.51
CA THR A 301 2.99 -33.36 -0.96
C THR A 301 4.09 -32.84 -1.88
N ASP A 302 3.91 -32.90 -3.20
CA ASP A 302 4.81 -32.24 -4.15
C ASP A 302 4.82 -30.71 -3.93
N GLU A 303 3.64 -30.11 -3.75
CA GLU A 303 3.52 -28.67 -3.49
C GLU A 303 4.16 -28.25 -2.16
N ILE A 304 3.94 -29.00 -1.08
CA ILE A 304 4.58 -28.77 0.22
C ILE A 304 6.11 -28.86 0.08
N PHE A 305 6.61 -29.87 -0.65
CA PHE A 305 8.04 -30.00 -0.93
C PHE A 305 8.60 -28.81 -1.70
N MET A 306 7.90 -28.37 -2.73
CA MET A 306 8.33 -27.19 -3.50
C MET A 306 8.28 -25.92 -2.65
N ALA A 307 7.21 -25.70 -1.86
CA ALA A 307 7.10 -24.55 -0.97
C ALA A 307 8.23 -24.46 0.05
N TRP A 308 8.64 -25.61 0.62
CA TRP A 308 9.81 -25.67 1.48
C TRP A 308 11.08 -25.20 0.75
N ASN A 309 11.32 -25.70 -0.43
CA ASN A 309 12.54 -25.39 -1.18
C ASN A 309 12.55 -23.94 -1.67
N TYR A 310 11.39 -23.40 -2.17
CA TYR A 310 11.25 -21.99 -2.52
C TYR A 310 11.44 -21.08 -1.30
N SER A 311 10.78 -21.38 -0.19
CA SER A 311 10.90 -20.56 1.02
C SER A 311 12.33 -20.54 1.58
N ARG A 312 13.06 -21.66 1.52
CA ARG A 312 14.49 -21.74 1.94
C ARG A 312 15.39 -20.94 1.02
N TYR A 313 15.18 -21.01 -0.29
CA TYR A 313 15.95 -20.25 -1.26
C TYR A 313 15.71 -18.74 -1.09
N ILE A 314 14.45 -18.32 -1.18
CA ILE A 314 14.09 -16.90 -1.14
C ILE A 314 14.32 -16.31 0.25
N GLY A 315 14.06 -17.07 1.30
CA GLY A 315 14.41 -16.68 2.67
C GLY A 315 15.90 -16.45 2.86
N TYR A 316 16.77 -17.24 2.18
CA TYR A 316 18.20 -17.02 2.18
C TYR A 316 18.58 -15.72 1.44
N VAL A 317 18.02 -15.50 0.24
CA VAL A 317 18.23 -14.27 -0.54
C VAL A 317 17.82 -13.04 0.29
N ALA A 318 16.61 -13.05 0.85
CA ALA A 318 16.11 -12.00 1.73
C ALA A 318 17.00 -11.76 2.95
N ALA A 319 17.49 -12.82 3.58
CA ALA A 319 18.37 -12.72 4.73
C ALA A 319 19.73 -12.07 4.40
N GLN A 320 20.31 -12.37 3.23
CA GLN A 320 21.52 -11.67 2.78
C GLN A 320 21.24 -10.18 2.51
N GLY A 321 20.14 -9.85 1.86
CA GLY A 321 19.73 -8.46 1.65
C GLY A 321 19.48 -7.69 2.96
N LYS A 322 18.79 -8.29 3.93
CA LYS A 322 18.53 -7.67 5.25
C LYS A 322 19.79 -7.43 6.08
N LYS A 323 20.84 -8.24 5.93
CA LYS A 323 22.14 -7.95 6.56
C LYS A 323 22.73 -6.64 6.07
N GLU A 324 22.51 -6.28 4.82
CA GLU A 324 22.98 -5.02 4.24
C GLU A 324 22.04 -3.85 4.59
N TYR A 325 20.73 -4.01 4.39
CA TYR A 325 19.74 -2.98 4.68
C TYR A 325 18.39 -3.62 5.06
N PRO A 326 17.98 -3.55 6.36
CA PRO A 326 16.86 -4.33 6.89
C PRO A 326 15.49 -3.72 6.61
N LEU A 327 15.19 -3.41 5.35
CA LEU A 327 13.85 -2.99 4.93
C LEU A 327 12.83 -4.14 5.09
N PRO A 328 11.52 -3.83 5.23
CA PRO A 328 10.45 -4.81 5.10
C PRO A 328 10.54 -5.55 3.77
N MET A 329 10.39 -6.89 3.81
CA MET A 329 10.46 -7.74 2.62
C MET A 329 9.24 -8.63 2.52
N TYR A 330 8.68 -8.76 1.31
CA TYR A 330 7.56 -9.62 1.03
C TYR A 330 7.78 -10.47 -0.21
N VAL A 331 6.98 -11.51 -0.33
CA VAL A 331 6.79 -12.28 -1.57
C VAL A 331 5.33 -12.21 -1.98
N ASN A 332 5.08 -12.15 -3.28
CA ASN A 332 3.72 -12.15 -3.82
C ASN A 332 3.34 -13.52 -4.40
N THR A 333 2.03 -13.72 -4.58
CA THR A 333 1.46 -15.01 -4.92
C THR A 333 0.50 -14.89 -6.10
N TRP A 334 0.75 -15.66 -7.17
CA TRP A 334 -0.25 -15.98 -8.18
C TRP A 334 -1.26 -16.94 -7.58
N LEU A 335 -2.50 -16.46 -7.35
CA LEU A 335 -3.55 -17.22 -6.70
C LEU A 335 -4.06 -18.39 -7.56
N VAL A 336 -4.42 -19.48 -6.89
CA VAL A 336 -5.16 -20.59 -7.50
C VAL A 336 -6.44 -20.05 -8.16
N GLN A 337 -6.57 -20.29 -9.47
CA GLN A 337 -7.72 -19.85 -10.23
C GLN A 337 -8.89 -20.86 -10.12
N PRO A 338 -10.15 -20.42 -10.35
CA PRO A 338 -11.33 -21.30 -10.25
C PRO A 338 -11.25 -22.57 -11.12
N ASN A 339 -10.47 -22.54 -12.20
CA ASN A 339 -10.33 -23.64 -13.14
C ASN A 339 -9.08 -24.50 -12.88
N ASP A 340 -8.20 -24.11 -11.99
CA ASP A 340 -7.02 -24.89 -11.65
C ASP A 340 -7.41 -26.13 -10.85
N ILE A 341 -6.80 -27.26 -11.14
CA ILE A 341 -7.09 -28.51 -10.43
C ILE A 341 -5.96 -28.97 -9.52
N GLY A 342 -4.79 -28.38 -9.62
CA GLY A 342 -3.67 -28.71 -8.73
C GLY A 342 -2.40 -27.96 -9.06
N ALA A 343 -1.40 -28.21 -8.25
CA ALA A 343 -0.07 -27.64 -8.40
C ALA A 343 0.50 -27.81 -9.82
N GLY A 344 1.07 -26.75 -10.35
CA GLY A 344 1.58 -26.67 -11.72
C GLY A 344 0.60 -26.06 -12.74
N ASP A 345 -0.70 -25.96 -12.43
CA ASP A 345 -1.64 -25.10 -13.17
C ASP A 345 -1.45 -23.64 -12.77
N TYR A 346 -1.10 -23.44 -11.51
CA TYR A 346 -0.53 -22.25 -10.90
C TYR A 346 0.91 -22.56 -10.44
N PRO A 347 1.73 -21.58 -10.07
CA PRO A 347 3.11 -21.80 -9.64
C PRO A 347 3.19 -22.71 -8.41
N SER A 348 3.57 -23.99 -8.59
CA SER A 348 3.66 -24.97 -7.50
C SER A 348 4.70 -24.58 -6.46
N GLY A 349 4.29 -24.48 -5.21
CA GLY A 349 5.13 -24.10 -4.08
C GLY A 349 5.22 -22.59 -3.82
N GLY A 350 4.49 -21.77 -4.57
CA GLY A 350 4.25 -20.35 -4.20
C GLY A 350 3.51 -20.23 -2.87
N PRO A 351 3.48 -19.03 -2.22
CA PRO A 351 2.90 -18.89 -0.88
C PRO A 351 1.36 -18.89 -0.87
N GLU A 352 0.75 -19.95 -1.41
CA GLU A 352 -0.68 -20.23 -1.29
C GLU A 352 -1.08 -20.59 0.16
N PRO A 353 -2.33 -20.39 0.58
CA PRO A 353 -2.77 -20.63 1.96
C PRO A 353 -2.42 -22.01 2.51
N LEU A 354 -2.45 -23.05 1.68
CA LEU A 354 -2.04 -24.42 2.04
C LEU A 354 -0.62 -24.46 2.63
N VAL A 355 0.28 -23.66 2.10
CA VAL A 355 1.73 -23.74 2.39
C VAL A 355 2.28 -22.53 3.14
N HIS A 356 1.43 -21.64 3.67
CA HIS A 356 1.87 -20.48 4.44
C HIS A 356 2.77 -20.84 5.64
N ASP A 357 2.41 -21.88 6.40
CA ASP A 357 3.21 -22.31 7.54
C ASP A 357 4.56 -22.91 7.10
N ILE A 358 4.59 -23.54 5.93
CA ILE A 358 5.85 -24.02 5.31
C ILE A 358 6.74 -22.83 4.95
N TRP A 359 6.17 -21.77 4.35
CA TRP A 359 6.88 -20.53 4.02
C TRP A 359 7.44 -19.83 5.26
N ARG A 360 6.67 -19.77 6.34
CA ARG A 360 7.11 -19.19 7.61
C ARG A 360 8.24 -19.99 8.26
N ALA A 361 8.18 -21.31 8.15
CA ALA A 361 9.24 -22.18 8.65
C ALA A 361 10.53 -22.05 7.83
N GLY A 362 10.41 -22.03 6.48
CA GLY A 362 11.56 -22.05 5.58
C GLY A 362 12.20 -20.66 5.35
N GLY A 363 11.39 -19.60 5.33
CA GLY A 363 11.80 -18.24 4.96
C GLY A 363 11.55 -17.18 6.04
N PRO A 364 12.07 -17.31 7.27
CA PRO A 364 11.77 -16.38 8.38
C PRO A 364 12.26 -14.93 8.15
N ALA A 365 13.06 -14.68 7.11
CA ALA A 365 13.48 -13.34 6.71
C ALA A 365 12.43 -12.62 5.85
N ILE A 366 11.41 -13.34 5.37
CA ILE A 366 10.27 -12.75 4.67
C ILE A 366 9.25 -12.31 5.72
N ASP A 367 8.87 -11.04 5.70
CA ASP A 367 7.97 -10.44 6.69
C ASP A 367 6.50 -10.63 6.32
N ILE A 368 6.17 -10.69 5.01
CA ILE A 368 4.80 -10.69 4.50
C ILE A 368 4.67 -11.69 3.35
N LEU A 369 3.58 -12.48 3.39
CA LEU A 369 3.11 -13.29 2.27
C LEU A 369 1.89 -12.57 1.68
N ALA A 370 1.94 -12.17 0.40
CA ALA A 370 1.00 -11.21 -0.17
C ALA A 370 0.27 -11.79 -1.40
N PRO A 371 -1.07 -11.67 -1.49
CA PRO A 371 -1.82 -12.16 -2.65
C PRO A 371 -1.89 -11.13 -3.78
N ASP A 372 -1.79 -11.58 -5.03
CA ASP A 372 -2.12 -10.82 -6.23
C ASP A 372 -3.58 -11.08 -6.59
N ILE A 373 -4.46 -10.07 -6.38
CA ILE A 373 -5.89 -10.31 -6.34
C ILE A 373 -6.58 -9.79 -7.60
N TYR A 374 -6.96 -10.71 -8.49
CA TYR A 374 -7.82 -10.46 -9.63
C TYR A 374 -9.16 -11.22 -9.55
N LEU A 375 -9.36 -11.97 -8.46
CA LEU A 375 -10.58 -12.72 -8.18
C LEU A 375 -11.65 -11.86 -7.51
N PRO A 376 -12.95 -12.18 -7.66
CA PRO A 376 -14.05 -11.38 -7.11
C PRO A 376 -14.10 -11.29 -5.60
N ASP A 377 -13.67 -12.35 -4.87
CA ASP A 377 -13.71 -12.41 -3.40
C ASP A 377 -12.49 -11.71 -2.77
N TYR A 378 -12.39 -10.40 -2.99
CA TYR A 378 -11.28 -9.58 -2.45
C TYR A 378 -11.18 -9.66 -0.92
N GLU A 379 -12.32 -9.51 -0.24
CA GLU A 379 -12.37 -9.50 1.23
C GLU A 379 -11.95 -10.84 1.84
N GLY A 380 -12.50 -11.94 1.32
CA GLY A 380 -12.19 -13.30 1.79
C GLY A 380 -10.71 -13.65 1.57
N ILE A 381 -10.13 -13.25 0.43
CA ILE A 381 -8.71 -13.48 0.13
C ILE A 381 -7.83 -12.70 1.11
N ILE A 382 -8.06 -11.39 1.31
CA ILE A 382 -7.26 -10.59 2.26
C ILE A 382 -7.36 -11.17 3.67
N LYS A 383 -8.57 -11.55 4.13
CA LYS A 383 -8.76 -12.18 5.44
C LYS A 383 -7.99 -13.49 5.56
N THR A 384 -7.99 -14.31 4.50
CA THR A 384 -7.27 -15.59 4.46
C THR A 384 -5.76 -15.37 4.60
N TYR A 385 -5.21 -14.43 3.84
CA TYR A 385 -3.78 -14.13 3.88
C TYR A 385 -3.37 -13.41 5.18
N SER A 386 -4.28 -12.71 5.86
CA SER A 386 -3.98 -12.01 7.13
C SER A 386 -4.01 -12.89 8.37
N ARG A 387 -4.25 -14.20 8.23
CA ARG A 387 -4.27 -15.15 9.35
C ARG A 387 -2.91 -15.26 10.03
N ASN A 388 -2.91 -15.66 11.30
CA ASN A 388 -1.71 -15.86 12.13
C ASN A 388 -0.77 -14.65 12.17
N GLY A 389 -1.33 -13.43 12.08
CA GLY A 389 -0.58 -12.18 12.21
C GLY A 389 0.25 -11.79 10.98
N ASN A 390 0.03 -12.42 9.83
CA ASN A 390 0.57 -11.94 8.57
C ASN A 390 0.00 -10.55 8.25
N PRO A 391 0.82 -9.53 7.99
CA PRO A 391 0.31 -8.21 7.64
C PRO A 391 -0.48 -8.23 6.32
N ALA A 392 -1.59 -7.52 6.25
CA ALA A 392 -2.37 -7.40 5.02
C ALA A 392 -1.62 -6.50 4.01
N TRP A 393 -1.31 -7.05 2.85
CA TRP A 393 -0.57 -6.38 1.78
C TRP A 393 -1.07 -6.88 0.43
N ASN A 394 -1.51 -5.98 -0.46
CA ASN A 394 -1.96 -6.34 -1.79
C ASN A 394 -1.11 -5.60 -2.84
N PRO A 395 -0.02 -6.22 -3.30
CA PRO A 395 0.94 -5.56 -4.19
C PRO A 395 0.45 -5.49 -5.63
N GLU A 396 -0.41 -6.42 -6.05
CA GLU A 396 -0.89 -6.49 -7.43
C GLU A 396 -2.39 -6.76 -7.49
N THR A 397 -3.15 -5.93 -8.23
CA THR A 397 -4.60 -6.05 -8.38
C THR A 397 -5.13 -5.19 -9.54
N GLY A 398 -6.47 -5.13 -9.69
CA GLY A 398 -7.17 -4.24 -10.62
C GLY A 398 -7.45 -2.84 -10.06
N LEU A 399 -7.85 -1.91 -10.95
CA LEU A 399 -8.18 -0.51 -10.62
C LEU A 399 -9.55 -0.38 -9.93
N ASN A 400 -9.66 -0.85 -8.68
CA ASN A 400 -10.89 -0.81 -7.89
C ASN A 400 -10.69 -0.02 -6.58
N ALA A 401 -11.12 1.24 -6.58
CA ALA A 401 -10.97 2.11 -5.41
C ALA A 401 -11.82 1.67 -4.20
N ASN A 402 -12.95 0.96 -4.42
CA ASN A 402 -13.75 0.42 -3.30
C ASN A 402 -12.98 -0.68 -2.56
N ASN A 403 -12.25 -1.54 -3.28
CA ASN A 403 -11.36 -2.53 -2.67
C ASN A 403 -10.23 -1.86 -1.87
N ALA A 404 -9.63 -0.80 -2.42
CA ALA A 404 -8.62 0.00 -1.70
C ALA A 404 -9.20 0.58 -0.41
N TRP A 405 -10.38 1.21 -0.48
CA TRP A 405 -11.06 1.80 0.66
C TRP A 405 -11.38 0.76 1.75
N MET A 406 -12.04 -0.34 1.35
CA MET A 406 -12.34 -1.46 2.25
C MET A 406 -11.05 -2.03 2.87
N GLY A 407 -10.02 -2.22 2.05
CA GLY A 407 -8.72 -2.68 2.49
C GLY A 407 -8.13 -1.81 3.60
N PHE A 408 -8.02 -0.51 3.36
CA PHE A 408 -7.42 0.41 4.32
C PHE A 408 -8.28 0.65 5.56
N THR A 409 -9.61 0.70 5.44
CA THR A 409 -10.48 1.08 6.56
C THR A 409 -11.01 -0.09 7.37
N GLN A 410 -11.15 -1.29 6.78
CA GLN A 410 -11.77 -2.45 7.41
C GLN A 410 -10.83 -3.65 7.55
N LEU A 411 -9.95 -3.87 6.57
CA LEU A 411 -9.08 -5.05 6.49
C LEU A 411 -7.64 -4.81 6.97
N LYS A 412 -7.34 -3.62 7.51
CA LYS A 412 -6.01 -3.23 8.03
C LYS A 412 -4.90 -3.34 6.98
N LEU A 413 -5.24 -3.08 5.72
CA LEU A 413 -4.32 -3.18 4.59
C LEU A 413 -3.22 -2.11 4.70
N LEU A 414 -1.97 -2.50 4.44
CA LEU A 414 -0.81 -1.59 4.43
C LEU A 414 -0.49 -1.07 3.03
N CYS A 415 -0.80 -1.85 2.00
CA CYS A 415 -0.54 -1.49 0.61
C CYS A 415 -1.68 -1.96 -0.29
N PHE A 416 -2.13 -1.09 -1.19
CA PHE A 416 -3.00 -1.42 -2.31
C PHE A 416 -2.38 -0.89 -3.59
N SER A 417 -2.12 -1.77 -4.57
CA SER A 417 -1.36 -1.43 -5.77
C SER A 417 -1.94 -2.08 -7.02
N PRO A 418 -2.71 -1.34 -7.84
CA PRO A 418 -3.09 -1.82 -9.16
C PRO A 418 -1.90 -1.96 -10.10
N PHE A 419 -1.89 -3.05 -10.88
CA PHE A 419 -0.84 -3.36 -11.85
C PHE A 419 -1.03 -2.64 -13.19
N GLY A 420 0.09 -2.30 -13.83
CA GLY A 420 0.14 -1.75 -15.18
C GLY A 420 -0.43 -0.34 -15.29
N VAL A 421 -0.27 0.46 -14.22
CA VAL A 421 -0.76 1.86 -14.17
C VAL A 421 -0.01 2.81 -15.12
N ASP A 422 1.09 2.35 -15.70
CA ASP A 422 1.91 3.06 -16.69
C ASP A 422 1.45 2.85 -18.14
N GLY A 423 0.68 1.79 -18.41
CA GLY A 423 0.33 1.35 -19.75
C GLY A 423 -0.82 2.12 -20.41
N SER A 424 -1.45 1.49 -21.43
CA SER A 424 -2.54 2.06 -22.25
C SER A 424 -3.81 2.45 -21.47
N ARG A 425 -3.93 2.03 -20.23
CA ARG A 425 -4.92 2.51 -19.25
C ARG A 425 -4.31 3.63 -18.39
N SER A 426 -3.70 4.61 -19.01
CA SER A 426 -3.14 5.75 -18.28
C SER A 426 -4.25 6.41 -17.48
N VAL A 427 -4.11 6.35 -16.15
CA VAL A 427 -4.96 7.09 -15.23
C VAL A 427 -4.77 8.59 -15.47
N THR A 428 -5.83 9.28 -15.84
CA THR A 428 -5.85 10.72 -16.06
C THR A 428 -6.42 11.46 -14.85
N SER A 429 -6.20 12.76 -14.74
CA SER A 429 -6.71 13.58 -13.63
C SER A 429 -8.24 13.48 -13.44
N ASP A 430 -8.98 13.23 -14.50
CA ASP A 430 -10.45 13.19 -14.50
C ASP A 430 -11.01 11.79 -14.18
N ASP A 431 -10.13 10.82 -14.08
CA ASP A 431 -10.49 9.44 -13.79
C ASP A 431 -11.10 9.30 -12.38
N PRO A 432 -12.26 8.62 -12.22
CA PRO A 432 -12.86 8.39 -10.91
C PRO A 432 -11.93 7.70 -9.91
N PHE A 433 -11.07 6.83 -10.39
CA PHE A 433 -10.04 6.18 -9.55
C PHE A 433 -9.02 7.19 -9.02
N VAL A 434 -8.52 8.08 -9.87
CA VAL A 434 -7.55 9.13 -9.49
C VAL A 434 -8.15 10.12 -8.49
N ARG A 435 -9.43 10.52 -8.69
CA ARG A 435 -10.16 11.34 -7.70
C ARG A 435 -10.27 10.62 -6.34
N SER A 436 -10.55 9.31 -6.38
CA SER A 436 -10.62 8.48 -5.17
C SER A 436 -9.27 8.39 -4.46
N TYR A 437 -8.19 8.22 -5.21
CA TYR A 437 -6.82 8.23 -4.68
C TYR A 437 -6.45 9.58 -4.09
N GLY A 438 -6.83 10.68 -4.73
CA GLY A 438 -6.66 12.03 -4.19
C GLY A 438 -7.34 12.21 -2.84
N PHE A 439 -8.58 11.74 -2.70
CA PHE A 439 -9.29 11.74 -1.44
C PHE A 439 -8.60 10.86 -0.39
N MET A 440 -8.33 9.60 -0.70
CA MET A 440 -7.64 8.69 0.23
C MET A 440 -6.28 9.24 0.67
N ASN A 441 -5.50 9.80 -0.25
CA ASN A 441 -4.20 10.37 0.09
C ASN A 441 -4.34 11.58 1.02
N SER A 442 -5.37 12.40 0.84
CA SER A 442 -5.63 13.57 1.70
C SER A 442 -5.95 13.22 3.17
N ILE A 443 -6.30 11.96 3.46
CA ILE A 443 -6.63 11.45 4.80
C ILE A 443 -5.76 10.26 5.21
N SER A 444 -4.77 9.88 4.40
CA SER A 444 -3.98 8.65 4.56
C SER A 444 -3.30 8.51 5.92
N GLY A 445 -2.75 9.60 6.45
CA GLY A 445 -2.11 9.60 7.76
C GLY A 445 -3.10 9.35 8.90
N ALA A 446 -4.32 9.91 8.82
CA ALA A 446 -5.36 9.64 9.81
C ALA A 446 -5.83 8.18 9.75
N ILE A 447 -6.00 7.61 8.56
CA ILE A 447 -6.32 6.19 8.39
C ILE A 447 -5.21 5.33 9.00
N ALA A 448 -3.95 5.56 8.63
CA ALA A 448 -2.81 4.79 9.11
C ALA A 448 -2.68 4.81 10.66
N GLU A 449 -2.92 5.96 11.29
CA GLU A 449 -2.94 6.08 12.75
C GLU A 449 -4.15 5.38 13.38
N ALA A 450 -5.31 5.43 12.75
CA ALA A 450 -6.56 4.86 13.26
C ALA A 450 -6.65 3.34 13.09
N GLN A 451 -5.98 2.78 12.07
CA GLN A 451 -5.99 1.33 11.83
C GLN A 451 -5.62 0.54 13.10
N GLY A 452 -6.36 -0.56 13.35
CA GLY A 452 -6.19 -1.41 14.53
C GLY A 452 -6.93 -0.93 15.78
N LYS A 453 -7.29 0.35 15.87
CA LYS A 453 -8.11 0.88 16.97
C LYS A 453 -9.59 0.54 16.72
N PRO A 454 -10.30 0.00 17.72
CA PRO A 454 -11.72 -0.33 17.56
C PRO A 454 -12.55 0.92 17.22
N ASP A 455 -13.47 0.78 16.28
CA ASP A 455 -14.44 1.81 15.87
C ASP A 455 -13.85 3.19 15.57
N ALA A 456 -12.57 3.22 15.17
CA ALA A 456 -11.84 4.48 14.97
C ALA A 456 -12.10 5.14 13.61
N ILE A 457 -12.75 4.47 12.67
CA ILE A 457 -13.10 4.98 11.34
C ILE A 457 -14.59 4.74 11.11
N LYS A 458 -15.34 5.80 10.84
CA LYS A 458 -16.79 5.72 10.57
C LYS A 458 -17.15 6.56 9.35
N LEU A 459 -17.65 5.89 8.32
CA LEU A 459 -18.24 6.51 7.13
C LEU A 459 -19.76 6.47 7.28
N ILE A 460 -20.42 7.59 7.01
CA ILE A 460 -21.88 7.74 6.97
C ILE A 460 -22.22 8.29 5.58
N GLU A 461 -22.84 7.46 4.76
CA GLU A 461 -23.39 7.86 3.48
C GLU A 461 -24.81 8.37 3.68
N LEU A 462 -25.19 9.43 2.99
CA LEU A 462 -26.44 10.13 3.18
C LEU A 462 -27.12 10.39 1.86
N GLU A 463 -28.46 10.41 1.89
CA GLU A 463 -29.21 10.96 0.75
C GLU A 463 -29.26 12.49 0.85
N PRO A 464 -29.45 13.21 -0.29
CA PRO A 464 -29.55 14.66 -0.28
C PRO A 464 -30.62 15.16 0.73
N GLY A 465 -30.21 16.05 1.62
CA GLY A 465 -31.06 16.59 2.68
C GLY A 465 -31.14 15.75 3.97
N GLN A 466 -30.55 14.56 4.01
CA GLN A 466 -30.42 13.78 5.24
C GLN A 466 -29.35 14.35 6.16
N ASN A 467 -29.51 14.06 7.46
CA ASN A 467 -28.63 14.49 8.53
C ASN A 467 -28.01 13.26 9.22
N PRO A 468 -26.69 13.30 9.57
CA PRO A 468 -26.03 12.18 10.23
C PRO A 468 -26.60 11.79 11.60
N GLY A 469 -27.40 12.69 12.24
CA GLY A 469 -27.93 12.47 13.59
C GLY A 469 -26.85 12.54 14.67
N LYS A 470 -26.95 11.68 15.70
CA LYS A 470 -25.98 11.60 16.78
C LYS A 470 -24.97 10.49 16.53
N VAL A 471 -23.70 10.84 16.60
CA VAL A 471 -22.59 9.90 16.40
C VAL A 471 -21.72 9.88 17.66
N ALA A 472 -21.76 8.78 18.40
CA ALA A 472 -20.81 8.55 19.50
C ALA A 472 -19.54 7.91 18.94
N MET A 473 -18.37 8.50 19.27
CA MET A 473 -17.08 7.99 18.85
C MET A 473 -15.98 8.38 19.84
N GLY A 474 -15.30 7.41 20.41
CA GLY A 474 -14.30 7.64 21.44
C GLY A 474 -14.88 8.39 22.64
N ARG A 475 -14.26 9.52 23.00
CA ARG A 475 -14.61 10.33 24.19
C ARG A 475 -15.73 11.34 23.95
N TYR A 476 -16.29 11.44 22.74
CA TYR A 476 -17.26 12.48 22.38
C TYR A 476 -18.48 11.92 21.65
N ILE A 477 -19.58 12.70 21.76
CA ILE A 477 -20.79 12.54 20.96
C ILE A 477 -20.90 13.77 20.07
N PHE A 478 -20.99 13.57 18.79
CA PHE A 478 -21.22 14.59 17.77
C PHE A 478 -22.69 14.57 17.39
N ASP A 479 -23.40 15.68 17.66
CA ASP A 479 -24.82 15.83 17.35
C ASP A 479 -24.97 16.77 16.14
N PHE A 480 -25.31 16.19 15.01
CA PHE A 480 -25.53 16.89 13.75
C PHE A 480 -26.99 17.30 13.55
N THR A 481 -27.87 17.09 14.56
CA THR A 481 -29.27 17.49 14.48
C THR A 481 -29.37 19.02 14.42
N PRO A 482 -30.18 19.60 13.53
CA PRO A 482 -30.34 21.05 13.48
C PRO A 482 -30.80 21.60 14.83
N VAL A 483 -30.09 22.59 15.38
CA VAL A 483 -30.53 23.25 16.62
C VAL A 483 -31.78 24.07 16.32
N ALA A 484 -32.90 23.70 16.94
CA ALA A 484 -34.15 24.46 16.85
C ALA A 484 -33.92 25.88 17.35
N GLY A 485 -33.94 26.88 16.45
CA GLY A 485 -33.72 28.30 16.82
C GLY A 485 -32.96 29.14 15.79
N THR A 486 -32.29 28.56 14.81
CA THR A 486 -31.81 29.32 13.65
C THR A 486 -33.00 29.47 12.69
N ARG A 487 -33.57 30.70 12.65
CA ARG A 487 -34.63 31.05 11.68
C ARG A 487 -34.17 30.68 10.27
N GLY A 488 -34.63 29.56 9.79
CA GLY A 488 -34.62 29.21 8.39
C GLY A 488 -35.44 30.24 7.62
N GLY A 489 -34.92 30.72 6.52
CA GLY A 489 -35.76 31.38 5.54
C GLY A 489 -36.89 30.43 5.08
N PRO A 490 -37.97 30.96 4.51
CA PRO A 490 -39.16 30.18 4.19
C PRO A 490 -38.83 29.01 3.27
N ALA A 491 -39.39 27.84 3.60
CA ALA A 491 -39.35 26.65 2.78
C ALA A 491 -39.86 26.98 1.37
N ALA A 492 -39.04 26.70 0.36
CA ALA A 492 -39.49 26.74 -1.03
C ALA A 492 -40.50 25.61 -1.21
N GLY A 493 -41.68 26.00 -1.70
CA GLY A 493 -42.85 25.15 -1.86
C GLY A 493 -42.59 23.93 -2.73
N GLU A 494 -43.30 22.89 -2.40
CA GLU A 494 -43.45 21.65 -3.15
C GLU A 494 -43.87 21.95 -4.61
N HIS A 495 -43.03 21.58 -5.55
CA HIS A 495 -43.47 21.25 -6.90
C HIS A 495 -43.14 19.80 -7.18
N ALA A 496 -44.15 18.96 -6.98
CA ALA A 496 -44.15 17.58 -7.43
C ALA A 496 -44.13 17.56 -8.96
N GLY A 497 -42.98 17.31 -9.56
CA GLY A 497 -42.82 16.92 -10.94
C GLY A 497 -42.65 15.43 -11.05
N ALA A 498 -43.63 14.74 -11.63
CA ALA A 498 -43.63 13.31 -11.86
C ALA A 498 -42.43 12.90 -12.71
N ALA A 499 -41.54 12.08 -12.17
CA ALA A 499 -40.47 11.45 -12.91
C ALA A 499 -41.01 10.25 -13.72
N ALA A 500 -40.71 10.24 -15.01
CA ALA A 500 -40.95 9.12 -15.91
C ALA A 500 -40.10 7.91 -15.51
N PRO A 501 -40.53 6.66 -15.69
CA PRO A 501 -39.80 5.49 -15.30
C PRO A 501 -38.56 5.28 -16.18
N ALA A 502 -37.40 5.17 -15.54
CA ALA A 502 -36.16 4.83 -16.21
C ALA A 502 -36.21 3.37 -16.70
N THR A 503 -36.08 3.19 -18.01
CA THR A 503 -35.87 1.90 -18.65
C THR A 503 -34.49 1.35 -18.23
N LYS A 504 -34.48 0.13 -17.72
CA LYS A 504 -33.25 -0.64 -17.46
C LYS A 504 -32.50 -0.85 -18.78
N PRO A 505 -31.21 -0.59 -18.85
CA PRO A 505 -30.42 -1.06 -19.98
C PRO A 505 -30.21 -2.56 -19.88
N ASP A 506 -30.48 -3.25 -20.98
CA ASP A 506 -30.19 -4.67 -21.15
C ASP A 506 -28.70 -4.93 -20.94
N ALA A 507 -28.40 -5.92 -20.09
CA ALA A 507 -27.07 -6.41 -19.88
C ALA A 507 -26.60 -7.16 -21.13
N GLN A 508 -25.97 -6.47 -22.05
CA GLN A 508 -25.15 -7.11 -23.08
C GLN A 508 -23.85 -7.60 -22.44
N ALA A 509 -23.62 -8.92 -22.53
CA ALA A 509 -22.38 -9.56 -22.13
C ALA A 509 -21.18 -8.88 -22.78
N ALA A 510 -20.33 -8.28 -21.93
CA ALA A 510 -19.04 -7.75 -22.39
C ALA A 510 -18.15 -8.91 -22.85
N PRO A 511 -17.33 -8.70 -23.90
CA PRO A 511 -16.36 -9.71 -24.32
C PRO A 511 -15.37 -9.95 -23.18
N GLN A 512 -15.11 -11.23 -22.91
CA GLN A 512 -14.06 -11.69 -21.99
C GLN A 512 -12.71 -11.21 -22.51
N ASN A 513 -12.21 -10.13 -21.94
CA ASN A 513 -10.82 -9.73 -22.04
C ASN A 513 -10.17 -9.95 -20.68
N GLU A 514 -9.17 -10.80 -20.70
CA GLU A 514 -8.43 -11.35 -19.58
C GLU A 514 -7.98 -10.28 -18.57
N GLY A 515 -8.31 -10.49 -17.28
CA GLY A 515 -7.53 -10.09 -16.12
C GLY A 515 -7.53 -8.62 -15.67
N ARG A 516 -8.14 -7.68 -16.38
CA ARG A 516 -8.09 -6.25 -16.02
C ARG A 516 -9.51 -5.70 -15.88
N GLY A 517 -10.02 -5.71 -14.63
CA GLY A 517 -11.35 -5.18 -14.29
C GLY A 517 -11.59 -3.73 -14.75
N ALA A 518 -12.86 -3.33 -14.80
CA ALA A 518 -13.25 -1.95 -15.08
C ALA A 518 -12.64 -0.99 -14.03
N ILE A 519 -12.31 0.24 -14.46
CA ILE A 519 -11.90 1.31 -13.55
C ILE A 519 -13.09 1.66 -12.65
N VAL A 520 -12.92 1.50 -11.34
CA VAL A 520 -13.98 1.74 -10.35
C VAL A 520 -13.53 2.81 -9.36
N GLY A 521 -14.29 3.92 -9.31
CA GLY A 521 -14.12 4.97 -8.31
C GLY A 521 -14.84 4.66 -6.99
N LEU A 522 -14.63 5.51 -5.97
CA LEU A 522 -15.38 5.47 -4.73
C LEU A 522 -16.80 6.00 -4.96
N SER A 523 -17.79 5.12 -4.87
CA SER A 523 -19.19 5.46 -5.14
C SER A 523 -19.78 6.48 -4.17
N PHE A 524 -19.32 6.51 -2.92
CA PHE A 524 -19.82 7.45 -1.92
C PHE A 524 -19.37 8.90 -2.18
N LEU A 525 -18.34 9.14 -2.98
CA LEU A 525 -17.93 10.51 -3.34
C LEU A 525 -18.96 11.26 -4.15
N ASP A 526 -19.86 10.55 -4.81
CA ASP A 526 -20.93 11.11 -5.64
C ASP A 526 -22.23 11.40 -4.84
N LYS A 527 -22.25 11.05 -3.54
CA LYS A 527 -23.35 11.31 -2.60
C LYS A 527 -22.85 12.16 -1.43
N PRO A 528 -23.75 12.86 -0.69
CA PRO A 528 -23.37 13.46 0.58
C PRO A 528 -22.82 12.39 1.54
N PHE A 529 -21.67 12.65 2.14
CA PHE A 529 -21.08 11.75 3.13
C PHE A 529 -20.43 12.50 4.26
N LEU A 530 -20.30 11.83 5.41
CA LEU A 530 -19.50 12.26 6.54
C LEU A 530 -18.58 11.11 6.95
N LEU A 531 -17.28 11.35 6.89
CA LEU A 531 -16.26 10.47 7.43
C LEU A 531 -15.70 11.07 8.71
N ILE A 532 -15.67 10.28 9.78
CA ILE A 532 -15.03 10.63 11.05
C ILE A 532 -13.93 9.62 11.32
N ILE A 533 -12.72 10.12 11.59
CA ILE A 533 -11.58 9.30 11.97
C ILE A 533 -11.05 9.78 13.32
N TYR A 534 -10.89 8.85 14.26
CA TYR A 534 -10.37 9.09 15.60
C TYR A 534 -8.94 8.55 15.69
N THR A 535 -7.98 9.43 15.96
CA THR A 535 -6.55 9.06 15.99
C THR A 535 -5.98 9.04 17.41
N ALA A 536 -6.45 9.93 18.27
CA ALA A 536 -6.04 10.05 19.68
C ALA A 536 -7.23 10.49 20.55
N PRO A 537 -7.18 10.38 21.87
CA PRO A 537 -8.31 10.63 22.78
C PRO A 537 -9.11 11.90 22.51
N ASP A 538 -8.47 12.94 22.05
CA ASP A 538 -9.10 14.24 21.79
C ASP A 538 -8.89 14.74 20.36
N GLU A 539 -8.33 13.91 19.46
CA GLU A 539 -8.01 14.28 18.08
C GLU A 539 -8.85 13.51 17.05
N TYR A 540 -9.55 14.25 16.21
CA TYR A 540 -10.47 13.74 15.20
C TYR A 540 -10.22 14.40 13.84
N TYR A 541 -10.45 13.63 12.79
CA TYR A 541 -10.48 14.12 11.41
C TYR A 541 -11.88 13.92 10.85
N PHE A 542 -12.42 14.97 10.28
CA PHE A 542 -13.70 14.98 9.59
C PHE A 542 -13.46 15.22 8.11
N ALA A 543 -14.05 14.40 7.25
CA ALA A 543 -14.04 14.63 5.82
C ALA A 543 -15.45 14.55 5.27
N THR A 544 -15.82 15.49 4.40
CA THR A 544 -17.16 15.57 3.81
C THR A 544 -17.14 16.39 2.52
N ASN A 545 -18.08 16.09 1.63
CA ASN A 545 -18.41 16.89 0.44
C ASN A 545 -19.72 17.69 0.62
N ALA A 546 -20.29 17.71 1.84
CA ALA A 546 -21.51 18.42 2.17
C ALA A 546 -21.34 19.24 3.47
N SER A 547 -22.34 20.02 3.86
CA SER A 547 -22.32 20.86 5.07
C SER A 547 -23.03 20.15 6.21
N PHE A 548 -22.30 19.84 7.27
CA PHE A 548 -22.83 19.18 8.48
C PHE A 548 -22.38 19.92 9.74
N PRO A 549 -23.10 21.01 10.15
CA PRO A 549 -22.84 21.63 11.44
C PRO A 549 -23.17 20.67 12.59
N PHE A 550 -22.37 20.66 13.63
CA PHE A 550 -22.57 19.79 14.78
C PHE A 550 -22.30 20.48 16.12
N VAL A 551 -22.89 19.92 17.17
CA VAL A 551 -22.56 20.23 18.57
C VAL A 551 -21.83 19.04 19.16
N VAL A 552 -20.80 19.28 19.98
CA VAL A 552 -20.03 18.23 20.64
C VAL A 552 -20.37 18.18 22.13
N SER A 553 -20.48 16.97 22.69
CA SER A 553 -20.61 16.73 24.12
C SER A 553 -19.70 15.60 24.60
N PRO A 554 -19.30 15.57 25.87
CA PRO A 554 -18.51 14.48 26.43
C PRO A 554 -19.27 13.16 26.39
N ASN A 555 -18.54 12.06 26.11
CA ASN A 555 -19.03 10.69 26.16
C ASN A 555 -18.18 9.91 27.18
N ASN A 556 -18.78 9.56 28.32
CA ASN A 556 -18.14 8.77 29.38
C ASN A 556 -16.82 9.38 29.93
N ILE A 557 -16.71 10.72 29.95
CA ILE A 557 -15.57 11.42 30.56
C ILE A 557 -15.95 11.77 31.99
N PRO A 558 -15.26 11.26 33.02
CA PRO A 558 -15.58 11.58 34.41
C PRO A 558 -15.57 13.08 34.70
N ASN A 559 -16.62 13.57 35.32
CA ASN A 559 -16.80 14.98 35.73
C ASN A 559 -16.83 16.03 34.60
N ALA A 560 -16.77 15.65 33.33
CA ALA A 560 -16.92 16.55 32.20
C ALA A 560 -18.40 16.78 31.88
N ARG A 561 -18.80 18.08 31.76
CA ARG A 561 -20.16 18.46 31.35
C ARG A 561 -20.21 19.11 29.99
N VAL A 562 -19.12 19.73 29.58
CA VAL A 562 -19.02 20.48 28.34
C VAL A 562 -17.79 20.01 27.56
N ALA A 563 -17.94 19.90 26.24
CA ALA A 563 -16.83 19.73 25.32
C ALA A 563 -16.81 20.88 24.31
N ALA A 564 -15.62 21.27 23.90
CA ALA A 564 -15.42 22.33 22.92
C ALA A 564 -14.17 22.06 22.07
N PRO A 565 -14.07 22.60 20.84
CA PRO A 565 -12.86 22.51 20.04
C PRO A 565 -11.77 23.39 20.63
N ALA A 566 -10.59 22.84 20.83
CA ALA A 566 -9.36 23.55 21.17
C ALA A 566 -8.66 24.07 19.92
N ILE A 567 -8.61 23.24 18.87
CA ILE A 567 -7.95 23.54 17.61
C ILE A 567 -8.83 22.99 16.48
N MET A 568 -9.05 23.82 15.46
CA MET A 568 -9.69 23.39 14.21
C MET A 568 -8.80 23.81 13.04
N GLU A 569 -8.42 22.86 12.21
CA GLU A 569 -7.51 23.06 11.09
C GLU A 569 -8.06 22.40 9.85
N ARG A 570 -8.05 23.11 8.72
CA ARG A 570 -8.28 22.54 7.40
C ARG A 570 -6.95 22.21 6.76
N GLY A 571 -6.89 21.11 6.06
CA GLY A 571 -5.67 20.66 5.43
C GLY A 571 -5.83 19.33 4.72
N ALA A 572 -4.70 18.71 4.47
CA ALA A 572 -4.62 17.37 3.90
C ALA A 572 -3.33 16.70 4.37
N PHE A 573 -3.30 15.39 4.34
CA PHE A 573 -2.05 14.67 4.49
C PHE A 573 -1.25 14.72 3.19
N LYS A 574 0.07 14.84 3.34
CA LYS A 574 1.05 14.67 2.27
C LYS A 574 2.14 13.75 2.79
N ASN A 575 2.30 12.59 2.19
CA ASN A 575 3.22 11.53 2.65
C ASN A 575 3.09 11.22 4.14
N GLY A 576 1.85 11.01 4.59
CA GLY A 576 1.55 10.69 5.99
C GLY A 576 1.70 11.85 6.98
N VAL A 577 2.05 13.06 6.52
CA VAL A 577 2.19 14.27 7.37
C VAL A 577 1.01 15.20 7.14
N TRP A 578 0.37 15.64 8.24
CA TRP A 578 -0.67 16.66 8.17
C TRP A 578 -0.08 18.00 7.74
N VAL A 579 -0.62 18.56 6.67
CA VAL A 579 -0.27 19.90 6.17
C VAL A 579 -1.47 20.81 6.35
N MET A 580 -1.40 21.70 7.34
CA MET A 580 -2.41 22.69 7.59
C MET A 580 -2.41 23.73 6.45
N GLN A 581 -3.58 23.97 5.87
CA GLN A 581 -3.81 25.01 4.88
C GLN A 581 -4.41 26.27 5.53
N ARG A 582 -5.32 26.07 6.49
CA ARG A 582 -5.99 27.16 7.21
C ARG A 582 -6.41 26.71 8.61
N ARG A 583 -6.28 27.61 9.58
CA ARG A 583 -6.84 27.45 10.91
C ARG A 583 -8.20 28.15 10.99
N ALA A 584 -9.21 27.43 11.45
CA ALA A 584 -10.53 27.98 11.74
C ALA A 584 -10.60 28.38 13.23
N ASN A 585 -11.01 29.60 13.52
CA ASN A 585 -11.23 30.11 14.89
C ASN A 585 -12.14 31.34 14.86
N GLY A 586 -12.51 31.90 16.03
CA GLY A 586 -13.32 33.10 16.12
C GLY A 586 -14.70 32.97 15.48
N ASP A 587 -15.02 33.86 14.56
CA ASP A 587 -16.32 33.93 13.88
C ASP A 587 -16.72 32.70 13.08
N ASP A 588 -15.75 31.89 12.69
CA ASP A 588 -16.01 30.61 12.00
C ASP A 588 -16.73 29.60 12.94
N ILE A 589 -16.65 29.82 14.25
CA ILE A 589 -17.16 28.89 15.27
C ILE A 589 -18.38 29.47 15.98
N MET A 590 -18.55 30.81 16.02
CA MET A 590 -19.58 31.49 16.81
C MET A 590 -20.97 31.37 16.18
N GLY A 591 -21.89 30.74 16.89
CA GLY A 591 -23.33 30.85 16.70
C GLY A 591 -24.01 29.93 15.70
N ARG A 592 -23.30 28.98 15.07
CA ARG A 592 -23.89 28.07 14.03
C ARG A 592 -23.57 26.57 14.22
N GLY A 593 -22.98 26.18 15.34
CA GLY A 593 -22.39 24.84 15.45
C GLY A 593 -21.05 24.76 14.69
N TYR A 594 -20.36 23.63 14.77
CA TYR A 594 -19.09 23.42 14.08
C TYR A 594 -19.36 22.83 12.69
N ASP A 595 -19.15 23.62 11.63
CA ASP A 595 -19.33 23.16 10.28
C ASP A 595 -18.01 22.68 9.68
N VAL A 596 -17.92 21.40 9.33
CA VAL A 596 -16.72 20.78 8.74
C VAL A 596 -16.62 21.01 7.23
N SER A 597 -17.70 21.46 6.57
CA SER A 597 -17.77 21.61 5.10
C SER A 597 -17.50 23.02 4.58
N ALA A 598 -17.56 24.05 5.43
CA ALA A 598 -17.65 25.47 5.04
C ALA A 598 -16.49 26.02 4.16
N ALA A 599 -15.82 25.20 3.36
CA ALA A 599 -14.79 25.65 2.43
C ALA A 599 -14.80 25.01 1.04
N ALA A 600 -15.78 24.18 0.71
CA ALA A 600 -15.83 23.57 -0.60
C ALA A 600 -16.00 24.57 -1.77
N ASN A 601 -16.36 25.82 -1.48
CA ASN A 601 -16.79 26.77 -2.53
C ASN A 601 -15.74 27.75 -3.06
N ASN A 602 -14.44 27.62 -2.73
CA ASN A 602 -13.45 28.60 -3.22
C ASN A 602 -12.11 27.96 -3.63
N ASN A 603 -12.12 27.02 -4.56
CA ASN A 603 -10.91 26.54 -5.25
C ASN A 603 -10.66 27.33 -6.54
N GLN A 604 -10.43 28.66 -6.41
CA GLN A 604 -9.70 29.41 -7.43
C GLN A 604 -8.40 29.91 -6.78
N PRO A 605 -7.23 29.71 -7.39
CA PRO A 605 -6.00 30.32 -6.89
C PRO A 605 -6.15 31.84 -6.91
N GLY A 606 -6.17 32.46 -5.72
CA GLY A 606 -6.25 33.92 -5.59
C GLY A 606 -7.59 34.48 -5.07
N SER A 607 -8.61 33.67 -4.83
CA SER A 607 -9.87 34.15 -4.25
C SER A 607 -9.73 34.33 -2.74
N GLN A 608 -9.80 35.58 -2.26
CA GLN A 608 -9.95 35.87 -0.83
C GLN A 608 -11.32 35.36 -0.37
N ILE A 609 -11.33 34.56 0.68
CA ILE A 609 -12.58 34.12 1.33
C ILE A 609 -13.22 35.36 1.96
N PRO A 610 -14.48 35.70 1.67
CA PRO A 610 -15.13 36.84 2.32
C PRO A 610 -15.31 36.51 3.81
N LEU A 611 -14.56 37.21 4.67
CA LEU A 611 -14.86 37.34 6.06
C LEU A 611 -16.13 38.16 6.16
N GLY A 612 -17.21 37.56 6.72
CA GLY A 612 -18.39 38.25 7.19
C GLY A 612 -18.91 39.42 6.36
N ALA A 613 -19.35 39.19 5.13
CA ALA A 613 -20.11 40.22 4.42
C ALA A 613 -21.59 40.11 4.82
N ARG A 614 -22.07 41.00 5.67
CA ARG A 614 -23.44 41.52 5.54
C ARG A 614 -23.51 42.25 4.23
N GLY A 615 -23.67 41.55 3.12
CA GLY A 615 -23.87 42.07 1.79
C GLY A 615 -25.33 41.88 1.42
N ARG A 616 -26.05 42.99 1.30
CA ARG A 616 -27.34 43.07 0.57
C ARG A 616 -27.20 42.46 -0.81
N GLY A 617 -28.13 41.59 -1.11
CA GLY A 617 -28.64 41.18 -2.42
C GLY A 617 -27.72 41.33 -3.63
N ASN A 618 -27.32 40.20 -4.20
CA ASN A 618 -27.18 40.10 -5.64
C ASN A 618 -28.00 38.87 -6.10
N ARG A 619 -29.14 39.17 -6.73
CA ARG A 619 -29.96 38.20 -7.48
C ARG A 619 -29.25 38.00 -8.81
N GLY A 620 -28.84 36.78 -9.07
CA GLY A 620 -28.33 36.37 -10.38
C GLY A 620 -27.11 35.48 -10.33
N ALA A 621 -27.23 34.33 -9.67
CA ALA A 621 -26.33 33.21 -9.95
C ALA A 621 -27.16 32.19 -10.75
N GLY A 622 -26.77 31.98 -11.99
CA GLY A 622 -27.31 30.94 -12.85
C GLY A 622 -27.16 29.56 -12.24
N ALA A 623 -27.91 28.60 -12.75
CA ALA A 623 -27.91 27.21 -12.33
C ALA A 623 -26.49 26.71 -12.05
N GLY A 624 -26.21 26.40 -10.78
CA GLY A 624 -24.88 26.08 -10.31
C GLY A 624 -24.36 24.82 -10.97
N ASP A 625 -23.08 24.84 -11.22
CA ASP A 625 -22.25 23.69 -11.55
C ASP A 625 -22.50 22.59 -10.52
N THR A 626 -23.10 21.49 -10.94
CA THR A 626 -23.43 20.33 -10.10
C THR A 626 -22.27 19.35 -9.97
N THR A 627 -21.08 19.73 -10.41
CA THR A 627 -19.87 18.90 -10.26
C THR A 627 -19.58 18.71 -8.77
N PRO A 628 -19.49 17.46 -8.26
CA PRO A 628 -19.15 17.21 -6.86
C PRO A 628 -17.80 17.88 -6.53
N GLN A 629 -17.80 18.75 -5.53
CA GLN A 629 -16.57 19.39 -5.07
C GLN A 629 -15.69 18.36 -4.40
N PRO A 630 -14.35 18.47 -4.50
CA PRO A 630 -13.46 17.56 -3.78
C PRO A 630 -13.73 17.66 -2.26
N PRO A 631 -13.74 16.53 -1.54
CA PRO A 631 -14.04 16.52 -0.12
C PRO A 631 -13.05 17.40 0.66
N SER A 632 -13.57 18.17 1.61
CA SER A 632 -12.73 18.94 2.54
C SER A 632 -12.40 18.11 3.77
N VAL A 633 -11.15 18.20 4.24
CA VAL A 633 -10.70 17.51 5.46
C VAL A 633 -10.42 18.55 6.55
N MET A 634 -10.97 18.29 7.73
CA MET A 634 -10.76 19.12 8.92
C MET A 634 -10.20 18.25 10.05
N ARG A 635 -9.09 18.69 10.64
CA ARG A 635 -8.55 18.15 11.89
C ARG A 635 -9.11 18.98 13.04
N VAL A 636 -9.66 18.33 14.06
CA VAL A 636 -10.20 18.97 15.26
C VAL A 636 -9.61 18.33 16.50
N THR A 637 -9.05 19.14 17.38
CA THR A 637 -8.68 18.71 18.73
C THR A 637 -9.70 19.29 19.70
N PHE A 638 -10.26 18.44 20.56
CA PHE A 638 -11.24 18.84 21.57
C PHE A 638 -10.61 18.97 22.94
N TYR A 639 -11.30 19.71 23.82
CA TYR A 639 -11.08 19.71 25.25
C TYR A 639 -12.43 19.70 25.98
N HIS A 640 -12.41 19.38 27.25
CA HIS A 640 -13.61 19.30 28.07
C HIS A 640 -13.40 19.97 29.44
N TYR A 641 -14.49 20.44 30.02
CA TYR A 641 -14.50 21.10 31.32
C TYR A 641 -15.79 20.80 32.07
N ARG A 642 -15.80 21.23 33.40
CA ARG A 642 -16.91 20.99 34.33
C ARG A 642 -18.03 22.02 34.19
#